data_785c8636cd30d2e8356af53b3f175b89
#
_entry.id   785c8636cd30d2e8356af53b3f175b89
#
_cell.length_a   1.000
_cell.length_b   1.000
_cell.length_c   1.000
_cell.angle_alpha   90.00
_cell.angle_beta   90.00
_cell.angle_gamma   90.00
#
_symmetry.space_group_name_H-M   'P 1'
#
loop_
_entity.id
_entity.type
_entity.pdbx_description
1 polymer ?
#
loop_
_entity_poly.entity_id
_entity_poly.type
_entity_poly.pdbx_seq_one_letter_code
_entity_poly.pdbx_strand_id
1 'polypeptide(L)'
;MSRSISRRSLALCVATATSLSVAAPASSAAIVNNVIEHSAADASLKLTPVGTYESGVYAESAAEIVAFHPDSNRILTVNAHAGQIDVLDASAPANPTLIGSISAGEGKEINSVAVRPDGLAVAAVQQADKTEDGEALFFNAAAADLDTAEVGRVMVGALPDNVHLTADGGYALLANEGEPSNELNAEGTDYVTDPEGSVSVIKLPEAVEAPTQADARIAGFTAFDDQPLPEGVRVFGPSGHDSKPSIDFEPEYITSQDGKAFVSLQEANAIGVIDIESATVEKILPAHIADHSQVPLDPSNKDDAAELRTLPVKGLSMPDSIGAFTAGGQTYFATANEGEAREWGIKEKDGGSGVYTDEVELKDLVEDGKVCEGALGDVNVEELADKKHAGNLKLSNASGWNEEKGCFDELYAYGSRSFSIYDSEGNVVFDSGAEFEKITAELNEPGIFHHNADNEEAEFDDRSDNKGPEPEALTIGTVGERTYAFIGAERVGGIFVYDVTDPATASFVTYVNNRDFSTDEFAAAGDLGPEGFAFVDKADSPNGEHLLIVGNEVSGTTTVYNVEDLLKADEDNQDDADDHDNEDKSSQSSHSSTATIAVGSLIGVIAAVAAAVGLLNAPGVRETVLSFAPAPLREQLEKFL
;
A
#
# COMPACT_ATOMS: atom_id res chain seq x y z
N MET A 1 -16.77 8.54 21.93
CA MET A 1 -17.41 7.43 22.70
C MET A 1 -17.30 6.18 21.86
N SER A 2 -16.22 5.47 21.99
CA SER A 2 -15.94 4.22 21.26
C SER A 2 -16.90 3.11 21.73
N ARG A 3 -17.59 2.46 20.82
CA ARG A 3 -18.35 1.24 21.08
C ARG A 3 -17.58 0.06 20.50
N SER A 4 -16.78 -0.58 21.34
CA SER A 4 -16.21 -1.88 21.01
C SER A 4 -17.31 -2.93 20.89
N ILE A 5 -17.34 -3.66 19.80
CA ILE A 5 -18.21 -4.81 19.58
C ILE A 5 -17.53 -6.03 20.20
N SER A 6 -18.06 -6.51 21.32
CA SER A 6 -17.58 -7.70 22.01
C SER A 6 -17.95 -8.96 21.22
N ARG A 7 -16.99 -9.81 20.94
CA ARG A 7 -17.19 -11.20 20.51
C ARG A 7 -17.99 -11.97 21.57
N ARG A 8 -19.17 -12.45 21.25
CA ARG A 8 -19.93 -13.42 22.04
C ARG A 8 -19.99 -14.75 21.30
N SER A 9 -19.31 -15.72 21.85
CA SER A 9 -19.48 -17.14 21.51
C SER A 9 -20.96 -17.53 21.54
N LEU A 10 -21.50 -18.08 20.46
CA LEU A 10 -22.82 -18.68 20.46
C LEU A 10 -22.73 -20.14 19.97
N ALA A 11 -23.19 -21.00 20.83
CA ALA A 11 -23.20 -22.44 20.67
C ALA A 11 -24.19 -22.90 19.58
N LEU A 12 -23.74 -23.89 18.87
CA LEU A 12 -24.35 -24.89 18.00
C LEU A 12 -25.87 -25.10 18.15
N CYS A 13 -26.62 -24.87 17.06
CA CYS A 13 -27.87 -25.57 16.77
C CYS A 13 -27.90 -25.98 15.30
N VAL A 14 -27.71 -27.27 15.07
CA VAL A 14 -27.86 -27.90 13.74
C VAL A 14 -29.33 -27.88 13.35
N ALA A 15 -29.64 -27.17 12.27
CA ALA A 15 -30.89 -27.29 11.53
C ALA A 15 -30.55 -27.41 10.04
N THR A 16 -30.70 -28.63 9.50
CA THR A 16 -30.61 -28.91 8.06
C THR A 16 -31.75 -28.20 7.35
N ALA A 17 -31.42 -27.13 6.64
CA ALA A 17 -32.31 -26.54 5.63
C ALA A 17 -31.61 -26.62 4.28
N THR A 18 -32.17 -27.44 3.38
CA THR A 18 -31.84 -27.44 1.95
C THR A 18 -32.25 -26.10 1.35
N SER A 19 -31.27 -25.18 1.18
CA SER A 19 -31.48 -23.95 0.45
C SER A 19 -31.18 -24.17 -1.04
N LEU A 20 -32.22 -24.00 -1.89
CA LEU A 20 -31.99 -23.71 -3.31
C LEU A 20 -31.24 -22.36 -3.37
N SER A 21 -29.96 -22.42 -3.72
CA SER A 21 -29.23 -21.24 -4.10
C SER A 21 -29.74 -20.74 -5.45
N VAL A 22 -30.56 -19.70 -5.43
CA VAL A 22 -30.75 -18.82 -6.58
C VAL A 22 -29.45 -18.03 -6.68
N ALA A 23 -28.61 -18.35 -7.68
CA ALA A 23 -27.49 -17.49 -8.01
C ALA A 23 -28.04 -16.10 -8.33
N ALA A 24 -27.82 -15.13 -7.44
CA ALA A 24 -27.94 -13.75 -7.79
C ALA A 24 -26.93 -13.46 -8.92
N PRO A 25 -27.26 -12.64 -9.93
CA PRO A 25 -26.24 -12.20 -10.87
C PRO A 25 -25.15 -11.51 -10.04
N ALA A 26 -23.88 -11.93 -10.25
CA ALA A 26 -22.74 -11.20 -9.71
C ALA A 26 -22.88 -9.75 -10.19
N SER A 27 -23.16 -8.83 -9.28
CA SER A 27 -22.95 -7.41 -9.57
C SER A 27 -21.44 -7.28 -9.70
N SER A 28 -20.94 -6.93 -10.88
CA SER A 28 -19.55 -6.50 -10.98
C SER A 28 -19.38 -5.34 -10.02
N ALA A 29 -18.39 -5.43 -9.14
CA ALA A 29 -17.99 -4.37 -8.26
C ALA A 29 -17.83 -3.08 -9.07
N ALA A 30 -18.48 -2.04 -8.65
CA ALA A 30 -18.49 -0.82 -9.42
C ALA A 30 -17.20 -0.06 -9.18
N ILE A 31 -16.37 0.04 -10.21
CA ILE A 31 -15.45 1.19 -10.30
C ILE A 31 -16.31 2.43 -10.05
N VAL A 32 -15.87 3.27 -9.11
CA VAL A 32 -16.65 4.45 -8.74
C VAL A 32 -16.88 5.37 -9.94
N ASN A 33 -18.04 6.06 -9.98
CA ASN A 33 -18.39 6.89 -11.12
C ASN A 33 -17.44 8.08 -11.33
N ASN A 34 -16.76 8.53 -10.26
CA ASN A 34 -15.86 9.68 -10.27
C ASN A 34 -14.52 9.24 -9.67
N VAL A 35 -13.73 8.50 -10.44
CA VAL A 35 -12.33 8.22 -10.07
C VAL A 35 -11.59 9.55 -9.96
N ILE A 36 -10.91 9.76 -8.84
CA ILE A 36 -10.13 10.96 -8.59
C ILE A 36 -8.78 10.79 -9.26
N GLU A 37 -8.36 11.77 -10.05
CA GLU A 37 -7.09 11.78 -10.78
C GLU A 37 -6.43 13.15 -10.62
N HIS A 38 -5.16 13.15 -10.23
CA HIS A 38 -4.31 14.35 -10.20
C HIS A 38 -2.97 14.01 -10.85
N SER A 39 -2.67 14.62 -11.97
CA SER A 39 -1.47 14.29 -12.77
C SER A 39 -0.57 15.49 -12.94
N ALA A 40 0.74 15.25 -12.96
CA ALA A 40 1.72 16.25 -13.39
C ALA A 40 1.42 16.75 -14.81
N ALA A 41 1.80 17.98 -15.12
CA ALA A 41 1.52 18.57 -16.45
C ALA A 41 2.22 17.83 -17.60
N ASP A 42 3.29 17.12 -17.31
CA ASP A 42 4.10 16.30 -18.22
C ASP A 42 4.07 14.82 -17.83
N ALA A 43 2.95 14.37 -17.23
CA ALA A 43 2.76 12.99 -16.83
C ALA A 43 3.07 12.02 -17.96
N SER A 44 3.93 11.05 -17.67
CA SER A 44 4.39 10.05 -18.64
C SER A 44 3.55 8.77 -18.63
N LEU A 45 2.74 8.56 -17.57
CA LEU A 45 1.81 7.44 -17.42
C LEU A 45 0.41 7.93 -17.10
N LYS A 46 -0.57 7.05 -17.40
CA LYS A 46 -1.93 7.14 -16.90
C LYS A 46 -2.36 5.79 -16.30
N LEU A 47 -2.96 5.82 -15.11
CA LEU A 47 -3.63 4.68 -14.51
C LEU A 47 -5.14 4.80 -14.73
N THR A 48 -5.77 3.67 -15.10
CA THR A 48 -7.23 3.62 -15.27
C THR A 48 -7.75 2.32 -14.68
N PRO A 49 -8.59 2.32 -13.64
CA PRO A 49 -9.22 1.11 -13.14
C PRO A 49 -10.13 0.53 -14.22
N VAL A 50 -10.01 -0.77 -14.49
CA VAL A 50 -10.73 -1.42 -15.59
C VAL A 50 -11.64 -2.57 -15.14
N GLY A 51 -11.38 -3.15 -13.98
CA GLY A 51 -12.20 -4.21 -13.41
C GLY A 51 -11.87 -4.46 -11.95
N THR A 52 -12.85 -4.90 -11.18
CA THR A 52 -12.70 -5.20 -9.75
C THR A 52 -13.41 -6.51 -9.44
N TYR A 53 -12.80 -7.33 -8.59
CA TYR A 53 -13.42 -8.44 -7.89
C TYR A 53 -13.72 -8.02 -6.45
N GLU A 54 -14.91 -8.29 -5.94
CA GLU A 54 -15.30 -8.08 -4.54
C GLU A 54 -15.42 -9.42 -3.83
N SER A 55 -14.73 -9.60 -2.70
CA SER A 55 -14.93 -10.74 -1.81
C SER A 55 -16.30 -10.71 -1.14
N GLY A 56 -16.88 -9.51 -0.99
CA GLY A 56 -18.12 -9.26 -0.26
C GLY A 56 -17.91 -9.21 1.27
N VAL A 57 -16.67 -9.11 1.72
CA VAL A 57 -16.27 -8.98 3.13
C VAL A 57 -15.64 -7.59 3.30
N TYR A 58 -16.05 -6.85 4.31
CA TYR A 58 -15.61 -5.48 4.59
C TYR A 58 -14.93 -5.39 5.93
N ALA A 59 -13.79 -4.69 6.01
CA ALA A 59 -12.99 -4.43 7.22
C ALA A 59 -12.57 -5.72 7.98
N GLU A 60 -12.23 -6.76 7.23
CA GLU A 60 -11.84 -8.07 7.79
C GLU A 60 -10.72 -8.72 6.96
N SER A 61 -9.87 -7.92 6.30
CA SER A 61 -8.66 -8.38 5.58
C SER A 61 -8.91 -9.50 4.56
N ALA A 62 -9.84 -9.25 3.63
CA ALA A 62 -10.27 -10.25 2.65
C ALA A 62 -9.63 -10.11 1.26
N ALA A 63 -8.76 -9.10 1.04
CA ALA A 63 -7.99 -8.93 -0.18
C ALA A 63 -6.73 -8.09 0.11
N GLU A 64 -5.71 -8.72 0.62
CA GLU A 64 -4.43 -8.10 0.98
C GLU A 64 -3.42 -8.24 -0.16
N ILE A 65 -2.46 -9.13 -0.03
CA ILE A 65 -1.39 -9.33 -1.00
C ILE A 65 -1.89 -10.01 -2.27
N VAL A 66 -1.41 -9.54 -3.42
CA VAL A 66 -1.77 -10.07 -4.73
C VAL A 66 -0.55 -10.51 -5.54
N ALA A 67 -0.71 -11.59 -6.31
CA ALA A 67 0.27 -12.03 -7.29
C ALA A 67 -0.41 -12.44 -8.60
N PHE A 68 0.30 -12.34 -9.72
CA PHE A 68 -0.23 -12.67 -11.03
C PHE A 68 0.58 -13.79 -11.70
N HIS A 69 -0.10 -14.84 -12.18
CA HIS A 69 0.51 -15.89 -12.97
C HIS A 69 0.14 -15.74 -14.46
N PRO A 70 1.09 -15.35 -15.33
CA PRO A 70 0.81 -14.95 -16.71
C PRO A 70 0.27 -16.09 -17.58
N ASP A 71 0.90 -17.27 -17.56
CA ASP A 71 0.52 -18.39 -18.44
C ASP A 71 -0.93 -18.87 -18.24
N SER A 72 -1.51 -18.70 -17.05
CA SER A 72 -2.89 -19.05 -16.76
C SER A 72 -3.83 -17.86 -16.63
N ASN A 73 -3.32 -16.63 -16.73
CA ASN A 73 -4.04 -15.38 -16.48
C ASN A 73 -4.81 -15.40 -15.15
N ARG A 74 -4.13 -15.85 -14.08
CA ARG A 74 -4.74 -15.93 -12.75
C ARG A 74 -4.15 -14.89 -11.82
N ILE A 75 -5.02 -14.19 -11.11
CA ILE A 75 -4.66 -13.43 -9.93
C ILE A 75 -4.80 -14.35 -8.72
N LEU A 76 -3.82 -14.32 -7.85
CA LEU A 76 -3.81 -14.93 -6.54
C LEU A 76 -3.98 -13.81 -5.53
N THR A 77 -5.08 -13.80 -4.79
CA THR A 77 -5.36 -12.77 -3.78
C THR A 77 -5.38 -13.41 -2.40
N VAL A 78 -4.59 -12.93 -1.48
CA VAL A 78 -4.63 -13.34 -0.07
C VAL A 78 -5.95 -12.88 0.53
N ASN A 79 -6.66 -13.81 1.16
CA ASN A 79 -7.87 -13.59 1.94
C ASN A 79 -7.59 -14.12 3.36
N ALA A 80 -6.94 -13.28 4.18
CA ALA A 80 -6.53 -13.62 5.53
C ALA A 80 -7.74 -13.94 6.42
N HIS A 81 -8.85 -13.20 6.26
CA HIS A 81 -10.13 -13.48 6.94
C HIS A 81 -10.59 -14.94 6.80
N ALA A 82 -10.45 -15.50 5.59
CA ALA A 82 -10.86 -16.87 5.30
C ALA A 82 -9.72 -17.90 5.47
N GLY A 83 -8.49 -17.47 5.74
CA GLY A 83 -7.30 -18.32 5.79
C GLY A 83 -7.03 -19.04 4.47
N GLN A 84 -7.12 -18.30 3.35
CA GLN A 84 -6.99 -18.87 2.01
C GLN A 84 -6.44 -17.88 0.99
N ILE A 85 -6.04 -18.39 -0.16
CA ILE A 85 -5.78 -17.61 -1.37
C ILE A 85 -6.98 -17.76 -2.29
N ASP A 86 -7.64 -16.66 -2.61
CA ASP A 86 -8.67 -16.62 -3.66
C ASP A 86 -7.99 -16.59 -5.02
N VAL A 87 -8.36 -17.52 -5.91
CA VAL A 87 -7.82 -17.64 -7.26
C VAL A 87 -8.82 -17.07 -8.25
N LEU A 88 -8.44 -15.99 -8.93
CA LEU A 88 -9.31 -15.30 -9.89
C LEU A 88 -8.87 -15.61 -11.33
N ASP A 89 -9.82 -15.84 -12.22
CA ASP A 89 -9.61 -15.80 -13.67
C ASP A 89 -9.61 -14.33 -14.11
N ALA A 90 -8.47 -13.85 -14.57
CA ALA A 90 -8.25 -12.50 -15.09
C ALA A 90 -7.96 -12.51 -16.61
N SER A 91 -8.35 -13.57 -17.34
CA SER A 91 -8.24 -13.57 -18.82
C SER A 91 -9.00 -12.42 -19.48
N ALA A 92 -9.95 -11.82 -18.77
CA ALA A 92 -10.59 -10.55 -19.09
C ALA A 92 -10.36 -9.57 -17.91
N PRO A 93 -9.32 -8.73 -17.92
CA PRO A 93 -8.99 -7.84 -16.81
C PRO A 93 -10.11 -6.90 -16.36
N ALA A 94 -11.03 -6.60 -17.28
CA ALA A 94 -12.22 -5.80 -16.97
C ALA A 94 -13.30 -6.56 -16.17
N ASN A 95 -13.13 -7.86 -15.92
CA ASN A 95 -14.09 -8.69 -15.18
C ASN A 95 -13.40 -9.90 -14.54
N PRO A 96 -12.49 -9.70 -13.57
CA PRO A 96 -11.89 -10.81 -12.85
C PRO A 96 -12.95 -11.58 -12.07
N THR A 97 -12.87 -12.93 -12.08
CA THR A 97 -13.89 -13.79 -11.47
C THR A 97 -13.26 -14.89 -10.63
N LEU A 98 -13.80 -15.14 -9.43
CA LEU A 98 -13.35 -16.21 -8.56
C LEU A 98 -13.58 -17.58 -9.21
N ILE A 99 -12.53 -18.42 -9.30
CA ILE A 99 -12.60 -19.79 -9.82
C ILE A 99 -12.37 -20.84 -8.74
N GLY A 100 -11.98 -20.45 -7.54
CA GLY A 100 -11.78 -21.32 -6.39
C GLY A 100 -10.74 -20.72 -5.44
N SER A 101 -10.37 -21.47 -4.41
CA SER A 101 -9.40 -21.01 -3.41
C SER A 101 -8.46 -22.13 -2.97
N ILE A 102 -7.34 -21.75 -2.33
CA ILE A 102 -6.32 -22.64 -1.76
C ILE A 102 -6.23 -22.33 -0.27
N SER A 103 -6.51 -23.31 0.59
CA SER A 103 -6.61 -23.10 2.04
C SER A 103 -5.26 -23.26 2.74
N ALA A 104 -5.02 -22.41 3.76
CA ALA A 104 -3.92 -22.57 4.72
C ALA A 104 -4.03 -23.86 5.54
N GLY A 105 -5.23 -24.30 5.82
CA GLY A 105 -5.58 -25.37 6.74
C GLY A 105 -6.39 -24.84 7.94
N GLU A 106 -6.92 -25.76 8.77
CA GLU A 106 -7.79 -25.38 9.89
C GLU A 106 -7.06 -24.51 10.92
N GLY A 107 -7.58 -23.32 11.17
CA GLY A 107 -7.10 -22.37 12.17
C GLY A 107 -5.81 -21.65 11.81
N LYS A 108 -5.30 -21.80 10.59
CA LYS A 108 -4.13 -21.08 10.07
C LYS A 108 -4.56 -19.89 9.23
N GLU A 109 -3.67 -18.94 9.08
CA GLU A 109 -3.84 -17.73 8.30
C GLU A 109 -2.80 -17.66 7.17
N ILE A 110 -3.09 -16.96 6.09
CA ILE A 110 -2.12 -16.67 5.03
C ILE A 110 -1.92 -15.17 5.00
N ASN A 111 -0.65 -14.73 5.05
CA ASN A 111 -0.31 -13.33 5.08
C ASN A 111 0.21 -12.86 3.71
N SER A 112 0.88 -13.73 2.94
CA SER A 112 1.46 -13.33 1.66
C SER A 112 1.50 -14.46 0.63
N VAL A 113 1.63 -14.09 -0.66
CA VAL A 113 1.77 -15.03 -1.77
C VAL A 113 2.68 -14.48 -2.86
N ALA A 114 3.53 -15.33 -3.42
CA ALA A 114 4.31 -15.04 -4.62
C ALA A 114 4.24 -16.20 -5.60
N VAL A 115 4.42 -15.92 -6.90
CA VAL A 115 4.33 -16.94 -7.95
C VAL A 115 5.45 -16.79 -8.98
N ARG A 116 6.09 -17.91 -9.32
CA ARG A 116 7.09 -18.00 -10.38
C ARG A 116 6.41 -18.18 -11.75
N PRO A 117 7.01 -17.71 -12.86
CA PRO A 117 6.38 -17.80 -14.19
C PRO A 117 5.98 -19.21 -14.65
N ASP A 118 6.63 -20.27 -14.15
CA ASP A 118 6.28 -21.66 -14.45
C ASP A 118 5.11 -22.22 -13.63
N GLY A 119 4.56 -21.41 -12.70
CA GLY A 119 3.42 -21.70 -11.86
C GLY A 119 3.74 -22.24 -10.47
N LEU A 120 5.02 -22.40 -10.08
CA LEU A 120 5.34 -22.65 -8.68
C LEU A 120 5.01 -21.42 -7.85
N ALA A 121 4.05 -21.54 -6.97
CA ALA A 121 3.66 -20.49 -6.03
C ALA A 121 4.04 -20.88 -4.60
N VAL A 122 4.25 -19.88 -3.78
CA VAL A 122 4.54 -20.03 -2.35
C VAL A 122 3.71 -19.02 -1.56
N ALA A 123 3.14 -19.48 -0.44
CA ALA A 123 2.43 -18.62 0.50
C ALA A 123 3.08 -18.66 1.88
N ALA A 124 3.10 -17.51 2.55
CA ALA A 124 3.47 -17.38 3.96
C ALA A 124 2.25 -17.76 4.81
N VAL A 125 2.41 -18.74 5.70
CA VAL A 125 1.31 -19.29 6.51
C VAL A 125 1.68 -19.26 7.98
N GLN A 126 0.96 -18.47 8.76
CA GLN A 126 1.09 -18.43 10.22
C GLN A 126 0.26 -19.53 10.88
N GLN A 127 0.67 -19.95 12.08
CA GLN A 127 -0.09 -20.86 12.92
C GLN A 127 -1.20 -20.12 13.66
N ALA A 128 -2.16 -20.86 14.21
CA ALA A 128 -3.22 -20.32 15.07
C ALA A 128 -2.68 -19.59 16.32
N ASP A 129 -1.53 -20.02 16.82
CA ASP A 129 -0.69 -19.29 17.78
C ASP A 129 0.46 -18.68 16.98
N LYS A 130 0.42 -17.37 16.75
CA LYS A 130 1.40 -16.66 15.92
C LYS A 130 2.83 -16.73 16.43
N THR A 131 3.02 -17.09 17.70
CA THR A 131 4.34 -17.29 18.31
C THR A 131 4.97 -18.65 17.99
N GLU A 132 4.25 -19.56 17.33
CA GLU A 132 4.80 -20.84 16.84
C GLU A 132 5.38 -20.68 15.44
N ASP A 133 6.39 -21.52 15.11
CA ASP A 133 7.01 -21.54 13.78
C ASP A 133 5.95 -21.73 12.67
N GLY A 134 5.96 -20.86 11.66
CA GLY A 134 5.06 -20.88 10.52
C GLY A 134 5.47 -21.86 9.41
N GLU A 135 4.80 -21.77 8.28
CA GLU A 135 5.03 -22.63 7.12
C GLU A 135 5.11 -21.84 5.82
N ALA A 136 6.00 -22.22 4.91
CA ALA A 136 5.91 -21.88 3.49
C ALA A 136 5.07 -22.96 2.79
N LEU A 137 3.88 -22.62 2.30
CA LEU A 137 2.99 -23.50 1.54
C LEU A 137 3.32 -23.38 0.05
N PHE A 138 3.75 -24.48 -0.57
CA PHE A 138 4.03 -24.54 -2.00
C PHE A 138 2.87 -25.17 -2.76
N PHE A 139 2.47 -24.57 -3.88
CA PHE A 139 1.38 -25.05 -4.70
C PHE A 139 1.58 -24.71 -6.19
N ASN A 140 0.82 -25.38 -7.07
CA ASN A 140 0.81 -25.09 -8.51
C ASN A 140 -0.33 -24.11 -8.83
N ALA A 141 0.01 -22.84 -9.11
CA ALA A 141 -0.96 -21.80 -9.47
C ALA A 141 -1.74 -22.10 -10.77
N ALA A 142 -1.16 -22.94 -11.66
CA ALA A 142 -1.80 -23.35 -12.91
C ALA A 142 -2.63 -24.64 -12.78
N ALA A 143 -2.77 -25.21 -11.58
CA ALA A 143 -3.50 -26.47 -11.39
C ALA A 143 -4.95 -26.37 -11.93
N ALA A 144 -5.39 -27.42 -12.63
CA ALA A 144 -6.75 -27.48 -13.14
C ALA A 144 -7.79 -27.77 -12.03
N ASP A 145 -7.33 -28.38 -10.95
CA ASP A 145 -8.11 -28.72 -9.76
C ASP A 145 -7.36 -28.12 -8.55
N LEU A 146 -7.92 -27.07 -7.98
CA LEU A 146 -7.32 -26.31 -6.89
C LEU A 146 -7.28 -27.10 -5.57
N ASP A 147 -8.19 -28.05 -5.36
CA ASP A 147 -8.19 -28.94 -4.19
C ASP A 147 -6.93 -29.85 -4.14
N THR A 148 -6.23 -29.98 -5.26
CA THR A 148 -5.02 -30.79 -5.40
C THR A 148 -3.80 -29.96 -5.83
N ALA A 149 -3.87 -28.63 -5.72
CA ALA A 149 -2.82 -27.73 -6.14
C ALA A 149 -1.60 -27.75 -5.21
N GLU A 150 -1.78 -28.03 -3.92
CA GLU A 150 -0.68 -28.13 -2.94
C GLU A 150 0.35 -29.18 -3.36
N VAL A 151 1.63 -28.79 -3.39
CA VAL A 151 2.76 -29.71 -3.70
C VAL A 151 3.63 -29.99 -2.48
N GLY A 152 3.50 -29.22 -1.38
CA GLY A 152 4.14 -29.49 -0.09
C GLY A 152 4.34 -28.26 0.75
N ARG A 153 4.96 -28.44 1.93
CA ARG A 153 5.21 -27.39 2.92
C ARG A 153 6.62 -27.52 3.52
N VAL A 154 7.15 -26.39 3.98
CA VAL A 154 8.43 -26.27 4.69
C VAL A 154 8.23 -25.36 5.89
N MET A 155 8.75 -25.76 7.05
CA MET A 155 8.73 -24.93 8.26
C MET A 155 9.66 -23.73 8.10
N VAL A 156 9.21 -22.57 8.57
CA VAL A 156 9.92 -21.28 8.57
C VAL A 156 9.91 -20.68 9.98
N GLY A 157 10.28 -19.41 10.17
CA GLY A 157 10.18 -18.76 11.49
C GLY A 157 8.74 -18.47 11.92
N ALA A 158 8.58 -17.93 13.12
CA ALA A 158 7.28 -17.54 13.67
C ALA A 158 6.71 -16.35 12.89
N LEU A 159 5.40 -16.34 12.69
CA LEU A 159 4.66 -15.29 11.97
C LEU A 159 5.36 -14.91 10.64
N PRO A 160 5.40 -15.82 9.64
CA PRO A 160 5.88 -15.42 8.32
C PRO A 160 4.87 -14.47 7.70
N ASP A 161 5.29 -13.22 7.53
CA ASP A 161 4.45 -12.15 7.02
C ASP A 161 4.55 -12.05 5.50
N ASN A 162 5.69 -11.65 4.95
CA ASN A 162 5.84 -11.45 3.51
C ASN A 162 6.69 -12.53 2.84
N VAL A 163 6.39 -12.84 1.57
CA VAL A 163 7.17 -13.75 0.73
C VAL A 163 7.56 -13.13 -0.60
N HIS A 164 8.84 -13.21 -0.93
CA HIS A 164 9.41 -12.75 -2.19
C HIS A 164 10.17 -13.86 -2.91
N LEU A 165 10.05 -13.91 -4.25
CA LEU A 165 10.83 -14.79 -5.11
C LEU A 165 11.97 -14.03 -5.78
N THR A 166 13.20 -14.57 -5.72
CA THR A 166 14.31 -13.96 -6.46
C THR A 166 14.01 -13.94 -7.97
N ALA A 167 14.50 -12.92 -8.67
CA ALA A 167 14.22 -12.72 -10.10
C ALA A 167 14.63 -13.91 -11.00
N ASP A 168 15.62 -14.71 -10.58
CA ASP A 168 16.03 -15.93 -11.27
C ASP A 168 15.17 -17.14 -10.89
N GLY A 169 14.23 -17.00 -9.96
CA GLY A 169 13.37 -18.06 -9.43
C GLY A 169 14.11 -19.12 -8.60
N GLY A 170 15.35 -18.84 -8.18
CA GLY A 170 16.21 -19.78 -7.46
C GLY A 170 15.93 -19.88 -5.96
N TYR A 171 15.32 -18.85 -5.37
CA TYR A 171 15.03 -18.79 -3.93
C TYR A 171 13.66 -18.18 -3.66
N ALA A 172 13.02 -18.67 -2.58
CA ALA A 172 11.94 -17.98 -1.88
C ALA A 172 12.52 -17.40 -0.58
N LEU A 173 12.20 -16.15 -0.30
CA LEU A 173 12.60 -15.40 0.88
C LEU A 173 11.34 -15.05 1.66
N LEU A 174 11.29 -15.40 2.94
CA LEU A 174 10.16 -15.04 3.81
C LEU A 174 10.68 -14.20 4.97
N ALA A 175 10.08 -13.05 5.16
CA ALA A 175 10.18 -12.28 6.38
C ALA A 175 9.35 -13.00 7.45
N ASN A 176 9.96 -13.32 8.58
CA ASN A 176 9.28 -13.94 9.71
C ASN A 176 9.35 -12.92 10.84
N GLU A 177 8.24 -12.32 11.09
CA GLU A 177 8.11 -11.18 11.98
C GLU A 177 8.51 -11.55 13.41
N GLY A 178 7.97 -12.67 13.90
CA GLY A 178 8.26 -13.10 15.26
C GLY A 178 7.63 -12.20 16.31
N GLU A 179 6.49 -11.58 16.00
CA GLU A 179 5.76 -10.73 16.93
C GLU A 179 5.48 -11.38 18.28
N PRO A 180 5.43 -10.60 19.37
CA PRO A 180 5.11 -11.11 20.68
C PRO A 180 3.67 -11.61 20.78
N SER A 181 3.41 -12.41 21.82
CA SER A 181 2.05 -12.85 22.14
C SER A 181 1.14 -11.66 22.48
N ASN A 182 -0.17 -11.81 22.21
CA ASN A 182 -1.18 -10.79 22.53
C ASN A 182 -1.43 -10.59 24.04
N GLU A 183 -0.55 -11.10 24.90
CA GLU A 183 -0.71 -11.01 26.36
C GLU A 183 0.59 -10.58 27.03
N LEU A 184 0.50 -9.59 27.92
CA LEU A 184 1.56 -9.29 28.88
C LEU A 184 1.53 -10.27 30.05
N ASN A 185 2.67 -10.43 30.72
CA ASN A 185 2.75 -11.17 31.99
C ASN A 185 1.85 -10.52 33.06
N ALA A 186 1.59 -11.24 34.17
CA ALA A 186 0.67 -10.78 35.19
C ALA A 186 1.07 -9.48 35.90
N GLU A 187 2.32 -9.09 35.80
CA GLU A 187 2.89 -7.85 36.31
C GLU A 187 2.78 -6.70 35.29
N GLY A 188 2.43 -6.96 34.01
CA GLY A 188 2.37 -5.99 32.92
C GLY A 188 3.75 -5.42 32.55
N THR A 189 4.82 -6.18 32.78
CA THR A 189 6.21 -5.73 32.62
C THR A 189 6.94 -6.38 31.45
N ASP A 190 6.37 -7.41 30.85
CA ASP A 190 6.97 -8.14 29.73
C ASP A 190 5.91 -8.95 28.98
N TYR A 191 6.21 -9.40 27.76
CA TYR A 191 5.38 -10.31 26.99
C TYR A 191 5.38 -11.72 27.60
N VAL A 192 4.32 -12.51 27.33
CA VAL A 192 4.24 -13.91 27.78
C VAL A 192 5.14 -14.80 26.94
N THR A 193 5.16 -14.57 25.64
CA THR A 193 6.02 -15.23 24.65
C THR A 193 6.44 -14.20 23.63
N ASP A 194 7.70 -14.23 23.24
CA ASP A 194 8.28 -13.31 22.28
C ASP A 194 9.35 -14.08 21.47
N PRO A 195 9.00 -14.57 20.27
CA PRO A 195 9.91 -15.32 19.43
C PRO A 195 10.93 -14.41 18.74
N GLU A 196 12.03 -15.00 18.24
CA GLU A 196 13.03 -14.26 17.46
C GLU A 196 12.50 -13.96 16.06
N GLY A 197 12.59 -12.69 15.62
CA GLY A 197 12.41 -12.29 14.23
C GLY A 197 13.53 -12.88 13.33
N SER A 198 13.22 -13.19 12.07
CA SER A 198 14.19 -13.82 11.18
C SER A 198 13.79 -13.72 9.70
N VAL A 199 14.72 -14.09 8.81
CA VAL A 199 14.44 -14.29 7.38
C VAL A 199 14.69 -15.74 6.99
N SER A 200 13.67 -16.40 6.43
CA SER A 200 13.81 -17.74 5.85
C SER A 200 14.30 -17.63 4.41
N VAL A 201 15.39 -18.33 4.09
CA VAL A 201 15.99 -18.41 2.75
C VAL A 201 15.83 -19.84 2.26
N ILE A 202 14.91 -20.07 1.31
CA ILE A 202 14.54 -21.39 0.82
C ILE A 202 15.02 -21.55 -0.63
N LYS A 203 15.93 -22.50 -0.86
CA LYS A 203 16.38 -22.83 -2.22
C LYS A 203 15.28 -23.60 -2.96
N LEU A 204 14.90 -23.13 -4.15
CA LEU A 204 13.83 -23.70 -4.93
C LEU A 204 14.33 -24.74 -5.96
N PRO A 205 13.55 -25.80 -6.22
CA PRO A 205 13.78 -26.72 -7.34
C PRO A 205 13.49 -26.06 -8.69
N GLU A 206 14.05 -26.60 -9.79
CA GLU A 206 13.73 -26.11 -11.14
C GLU A 206 12.31 -26.50 -11.59
N ALA A 207 11.74 -27.57 -11.02
CA ALA A 207 10.38 -28.03 -11.35
C ALA A 207 9.33 -27.45 -10.40
N VAL A 208 8.05 -27.53 -10.80
CA VAL A 208 6.91 -27.18 -9.94
C VAL A 208 6.68 -28.28 -8.91
N GLU A 209 7.50 -28.29 -7.90
CA GLU A 209 7.47 -29.23 -6.77
C GLU A 209 8.01 -28.52 -5.50
N ALA A 210 7.60 -28.99 -4.32
CA ALA A 210 8.06 -28.38 -3.08
C ALA A 210 9.54 -28.67 -2.81
N PRO A 211 10.31 -27.70 -2.28
CA PRO A 211 11.62 -27.96 -1.69
C PRO A 211 11.48 -28.87 -0.45
N THR A 212 12.62 -29.38 0.03
CA THR A 212 12.68 -30.13 1.29
C THR A 212 13.04 -29.21 2.45
N GLN A 213 12.78 -29.65 3.70
CA GLN A 213 13.21 -28.87 4.89
C GLN A 213 14.72 -28.59 4.92
N ALA A 214 15.54 -29.41 4.29
CA ALA A 214 16.99 -29.20 4.22
C ALA A 214 17.40 -28.04 3.26
N ASP A 215 16.48 -27.61 2.41
CA ASP A 215 16.69 -26.49 1.48
C ASP A 215 16.36 -25.13 2.13
N ALA A 216 15.67 -25.13 3.30
CA ALA A 216 15.36 -23.93 4.08
C ALA A 216 16.46 -23.65 5.12
N ARG A 217 16.84 -22.38 5.21
CA ARG A 217 17.80 -21.86 6.18
C ARG A 217 17.24 -20.59 6.80
N ILE A 218 17.57 -20.35 8.06
CA ILE A 218 17.12 -19.17 8.81
C ILE A 218 18.31 -18.21 8.97
N ALA A 219 18.12 -16.96 8.60
CA ALA A 219 19.01 -15.84 8.88
C ALA A 219 18.41 -15.02 10.03
N GLY A 220 18.95 -15.17 11.25
CA GLY A 220 18.50 -14.46 12.46
C GLY A 220 19.40 -13.28 12.80
N PHE A 221 18.98 -12.48 13.77
CA PHE A 221 19.63 -11.23 14.18
C PHE A 221 20.50 -11.33 15.44
N THR A 222 20.64 -12.51 16.04
CA THR A 222 21.42 -12.73 17.28
C THR A 222 22.89 -12.24 17.21
N ALA A 223 23.46 -12.13 16.01
CA ALA A 223 24.80 -11.56 15.83
C ALA A 223 24.90 -10.07 16.21
N PHE A 224 23.78 -9.38 16.33
CA PHE A 224 23.69 -7.93 16.63
C PHE A 224 23.34 -7.64 18.09
N ASP A 225 22.95 -8.64 18.90
CA ASP A 225 22.48 -8.45 20.30
C ASP A 225 23.50 -7.72 21.20
N ASP A 226 24.78 -7.99 21.01
CA ASP A 226 25.87 -7.39 21.78
C ASP A 226 26.64 -6.28 21.02
N GLN A 227 26.10 -5.81 19.87
CA GLN A 227 26.76 -4.81 19.04
C GLN A 227 26.08 -3.43 19.16
N PRO A 228 26.84 -2.34 19.06
CA PRO A 228 26.21 -1.00 18.96
C PRO A 228 25.48 -0.92 17.62
N LEU A 229 24.20 -0.54 17.68
CA LEU A 229 23.37 -0.31 16.49
C LEU A 229 23.66 1.06 15.88
N PRO A 230 23.40 1.26 14.58
CA PRO A 230 23.43 2.56 13.95
C PRO A 230 22.48 3.55 14.64
N GLU A 231 22.82 4.84 14.60
CA GLU A 231 21.96 5.89 15.10
C GLU A 231 20.62 5.91 14.32
N GLY A 232 19.49 5.98 15.04
CA GLY A 232 18.15 5.95 14.47
C GLY A 232 17.49 4.56 14.47
N VAL A 233 18.28 3.50 14.67
CA VAL A 233 17.72 2.14 14.84
C VAL A 233 17.23 1.98 16.27
N ARG A 234 16.00 1.45 16.43
CA ARG A 234 15.30 1.35 17.69
C ARG A 234 15.24 -0.10 18.18
N VAL A 235 15.38 -0.28 19.49
CA VAL A 235 15.19 -1.56 20.19
C VAL A 235 14.55 -1.23 21.53
N PHE A 236 13.32 -1.67 21.77
CA PHE A 236 12.54 -1.25 22.93
C PHE A 236 11.37 -2.20 23.20
N GLY A 237 10.83 -2.16 24.42
CA GLY A 237 9.69 -2.97 24.84
C GLY A 237 9.19 -2.55 26.23
N PRO A 238 8.31 -3.35 26.86
CA PRO A 238 7.84 -3.14 28.22
C PRO A 238 8.97 -3.02 29.24
N SER A 239 8.71 -2.44 30.42
CA SER A 239 9.74 -2.09 31.42
C SER A 239 10.58 -3.25 31.96
N GLY A 240 10.14 -4.49 31.80
CA GLY A 240 10.88 -5.70 32.20
C GLY A 240 11.41 -6.52 31.03
N HIS A 241 11.18 -6.05 29.83
CA HIS A 241 11.58 -6.70 28.60
C HIS A 241 13.11 -6.68 28.40
N ASP A 242 13.69 -7.78 27.92
CA ASP A 242 15.12 -7.90 27.57
C ASP A 242 15.32 -7.47 26.11
N SER A 243 15.09 -6.16 25.85
CA SER A 243 15.13 -5.57 24.52
C SER A 243 16.46 -5.80 23.82
N LYS A 244 16.42 -6.46 22.66
CA LYS A 244 17.60 -6.78 21.85
C LYS A 244 17.23 -7.08 20.40
N PRO A 245 18.14 -6.85 19.44
CA PRO A 245 17.88 -7.03 18.02
C PRO A 245 17.26 -8.38 17.60
N SER A 246 17.68 -9.49 18.23
CA SER A 246 17.15 -10.81 17.86
C SER A 246 15.69 -11.02 18.18
N ILE A 247 15.12 -10.21 19.08
CA ILE A 247 13.72 -10.31 19.51
C ILE A 247 12.90 -9.13 18.97
N ASP A 248 13.44 -7.90 19.08
CA ASP A 248 12.67 -6.68 18.75
C ASP A 248 12.78 -6.27 17.26
N PHE A 249 13.56 -6.99 16.45
CA PHE A 249 13.52 -6.81 15.01
C PHE A 249 12.45 -7.73 14.45
N GLU A 250 11.36 -7.14 14.03
CA GLU A 250 10.20 -7.77 13.44
C GLU A 250 10.26 -7.55 11.92
N PRO A 251 10.76 -8.55 11.13
CA PRO A 251 10.85 -8.44 9.67
C PRO A 251 9.48 -8.54 9.02
N GLU A 252 9.08 -7.53 8.24
CA GLU A 252 7.81 -7.46 7.53
C GLU A 252 7.97 -7.71 6.04
N TYR A 253 8.18 -6.67 5.22
CA TYR A 253 8.33 -6.84 3.78
C TYR A 253 9.76 -7.11 3.34
N ILE A 254 9.93 -7.94 2.30
CA ILE A 254 11.24 -8.35 1.80
C ILE A 254 11.31 -8.25 0.27
N THR A 255 12.43 -7.78 -0.23
CA THR A 255 12.77 -7.73 -1.65
C THR A 255 14.19 -8.22 -1.91
N SER A 256 14.58 -8.43 -3.17
CA SER A 256 15.94 -8.86 -3.48
C SER A 256 16.47 -8.29 -4.79
N GLN A 257 17.79 -8.02 -4.81
CA GLN A 257 18.55 -7.62 -5.99
C GLN A 257 20.02 -8.04 -5.85
N ASP A 258 20.63 -8.49 -6.94
CA ASP A 258 22.07 -8.83 -7.03
C ASP A 258 22.58 -9.78 -5.92
N GLY A 259 21.78 -10.79 -5.53
CA GLY A 259 22.13 -11.80 -4.52
C GLY A 259 22.02 -11.32 -3.08
N LYS A 260 21.49 -10.13 -2.85
CA LYS A 260 21.13 -9.60 -1.53
C LYS A 260 19.61 -9.51 -1.40
N ALA A 261 19.11 -9.74 -0.17
CA ALA A 261 17.79 -9.37 0.21
C ALA A 261 17.82 -8.13 1.11
N PHE A 262 16.78 -7.32 1.01
CA PHE A 262 16.51 -6.15 1.85
C PHE A 262 15.16 -6.39 2.52
N VAL A 263 15.13 -6.32 3.84
CA VAL A 263 13.93 -6.57 4.63
C VAL A 263 13.63 -5.35 5.52
N SER A 264 12.40 -4.87 5.52
CA SER A 264 11.95 -3.84 6.45
C SER A 264 11.89 -4.40 7.87
N LEU A 265 12.25 -3.56 8.83
CA LEU A 265 12.19 -3.78 10.27
C LEU A 265 11.46 -2.55 10.81
N GLN A 266 10.13 -2.56 10.72
CA GLN A 266 9.30 -1.33 10.77
C GLN A 266 9.44 -0.62 12.10
N GLU A 267 9.10 -1.23 13.23
CA GLU A 267 9.17 -0.58 14.55
C GLU A 267 10.61 -0.24 14.95
N ALA A 268 11.57 -0.98 14.41
CA ALA A 268 12.98 -0.68 14.62
C ALA A 268 13.48 0.52 13.80
N ASN A 269 12.68 1.06 12.89
CA ASN A 269 13.06 2.09 11.93
C ASN A 269 14.36 1.72 11.19
N ALA A 270 14.40 0.50 10.62
CA ALA A 270 15.62 -0.07 10.05
C ALA A 270 15.35 -0.96 8.84
N ILE A 271 16.43 -1.34 8.14
CA ILE A 271 16.43 -2.28 7.03
C ILE A 271 17.51 -3.31 7.27
N GLY A 272 17.16 -4.59 7.25
CA GLY A 272 18.10 -5.70 7.30
C GLY A 272 18.64 -6.02 5.90
N VAL A 273 19.95 -6.27 5.77
CA VAL A 273 20.59 -6.72 4.52
C VAL A 273 21.08 -8.14 4.69
N ILE A 274 20.57 -9.06 3.87
CA ILE A 274 20.84 -10.49 3.96
C ILE A 274 21.60 -10.97 2.72
N ASP A 275 22.68 -11.71 2.91
CA ASP A 275 23.31 -12.47 1.84
C ASP A 275 22.53 -13.76 1.60
N ILE A 276 21.92 -13.89 0.42
CA ILE A 276 21.01 -14.99 0.08
C ILE A 276 21.78 -16.32 0.01
N GLU A 277 22.99 -16.35 -0.56
CA GLU A 277 23.75 -17.59 -0.72
C GLU A 277 24.16 -18.19 0.62
N SER A 278 24.59 -17.39 1.57
CA SER A 278 25.00 -17.84 2.92
C SER A 278 23.83 -17.91 3.91
N ALA A 279 22.69 -17.26 3.62
CA ALA A 279 21.57 -17.00 4.53
C ALA A 279 22.07 -16.33 5.83
N THR A 280 22.69 -15.17 5.71
CA THR A 280 23.29 -14.45 6.83
C THR A 280 22.93 -12.98 6.76
N VAL A 281 22.48 -12.40 7.86
CA VAL A 281 22.29 -10.95 7.99
C VAL A 281 23.67 -10.29 8.06
N GLU A 282 23.98 -9.45 7.09
CA GLU A 282 25.28 -8.79 6.97
C GLU A 282 25.32 -7.41 7.63
N LYS A 283 24.22 -6.66 7.54
CA LYS A 283 24.13 -5.27 8.00
C LYS A 283 22.71 -4.97 8.51
N ILE A 284 22.65 -4.00 9.40
CA ILE A 284 21.42 -3.26 9.75
C ILE A 284 21.65 -1.81 9.31
N LEU A 285 20.77 -1.29 8.49
CA LEU A 285 20.80 0.07 7.98
C LEU A 285 19.68 0.88 8.67
N PRO A 286 19.94 2.11 9.14
CA PRO A 286 18.87 2.95 9.68
C PRO A 286 17.97 3.42 8.53
N ALA A 287 16.66 3.43 8.74
CA ALA A 287 15.74 4.10 7.85
C ALA A 287 15.82 5.63 8.03
N HIS A 288 15.27 6.36 7.08
CA HIS A 288 15.23 7.82 7.10
C HIS A 288 14.53 8.35 8.35
N ILE A 289 14.95 9.54 8.81
CA ILE A 289 14.26 10.31 9.83
C ILE A 289 14.00 11.70 9.26
N ALA A 290 12.73 12.03 9.03
CA ALA A 290 12.32 13.33 8.52
C ALA A 290 12.51 14.42 9.60
N ASP A 291 12.99 15.60 9.21
CA ASP A 291 13.03 16.79 10.07
C ASP A 291 11.80 17.68 9.76
N HIS A 292 10.76 17.56 10.55
CA HIS A 292 9.52 18.34 10.35
C HIS A 292 9.68 19.83 10.67
N SER A 293 10.84 20.27 11.16
CA SER A 293 11.18 21.70 11.16
C SER A 293 11.48 22.25 9.77
N GLN A 294 11.73 21.38 8.79
CA GLN A 294 12.01 21.69 7.38
C GLN A 294 10.93 21.11 6.43
N VAL A 295 10.46 19.90 6.70
CA VAL A 295 9.44 19.19 5.93
C VAL A 295 8.10 19.35 6.66
N PRO A 296 7.17 20.18 6.16
CA PRO A 296 5.90 20.40 6.85
C PRO A 296 5.01 19.15 6.79
N LEU A 297 4.15 19.00 7.80
CA LEU A 297 3.08 17.99 7.87
C LEU A 297 1.79 18.67 8.37
N ASP A 298 0.65 18.02 8.17
CA ASP A 298 -0.56 18.41 8.88
C ASP A 298 -0.64 17.69 10.24
N PRO A 299 -0.53 18.38 11.37
CA PRO A 299 -0.44 17.74 12.68
C PRO A 299 -1.76 17.73 13.47
N SER A 300 -2.87 18.20 12.89
CA SER A 300 -4.07 18.47 13.68
C SER A 300 -5.35 18.03 12.98
N ASN A 301 -6.08 17.13 13.58
CA ASN A 301 -7.44 16.75 13.16
C ASN A 301 -8.55 17.58 13.86
N LYS A 302 -8.23 18.77 14.41
CA LYS A 302 -9.16 19.59 15.21
C LYS A 302 -9.22 21.06 14.80
N ASP A 303 -8.51 21.47 13.77
CA ASP A 303 -8.51 22.85 13.29
C ASP A 303 -9.48 23.13 12.13
N ASP A 304 -10.12 22.06 11.62
CA ASP A 304 -11.05 22.09 10.50
C ASP A 304 -10.38 22.51 9.16
N ALA A 305 -9.09 22.23 8.97
CA ALA A 305 -8.31 22.67 7.82
C ALA A 305 -7.26 21.62 7.39
N ALA A 306 -7.00 21.46 6.11
CA ALA A 306 -5.85 20.74 5.56
C ALA A 306 -4.66 21.71 5.52
N GLU A 307 -3.97 21.92 6.65
CA GLU A 307 -2.94 22.95 6.80
C GLU A 307 -1.59 22.38 7.24
N LEU A 308 -0.71 22.15 6.27
CA LEU A 308 0.65 21.70 6.55
C LEU A 308 1.47 22.81 7.22
N ARG A 309 2.14 22.47 8.32
CA ARG A 309 3.00 23.39 9.07
C ARG A 309 4.28 22.71 9.55
N THR A 310 5.33 23.50 9.78
CA THR A 310 6.59 22.99 10.32
C THR A 310 6.55 22.95 11.84
N LEU A 311 7.06 21.86 12.41
CA LEU A 311 7.11 21.60 13.85
C LEU A 311 8.52 21.15 14.26
N PRO A 312 8.96 21.42 15.50
CA PRO A 312 10.24 20.92 16.03
C PRO A 312 10.11 19.43 16.45
N VAL A 313 9.66 18.58 15.53
CA VAL A 313 9.43 17.15 15.71
C VAL A 313 10.14 16.42 14.59
N LYS A 314 10.65 15.23 14.84
CA LYS A 314 11.20 14.31 13.84
C LYS A 314 10.15 13.25 13.47
N GLY A 315 10.14 12.79 12.23
CA GLY A 315 9.31 11.68 11.76
C GLY A 315 10.17 10.43 11.55
N LEU A 316 9.90 9.35 12.27
CA LEU A 316 10.50 8.05 12.02
C LEU A 316 9.85 7.49 10.76
N SER A 317 10.64 7.12 9.73
CA SER A 317 10.05 6.56 8.50
C SER A 317 9.32 5.25 8.76
N MET A 318 9.95 4.36 9.53
CA MET A 318 9.39 3.05 9.89
C MET A 318 8.76 2.38 8.66
N PRO A 319 9.60 1.98 7.70
CA PRO A 319 9.14 1.49 6.41
C PRO A 319 8.41 0.16 6.55
N ASP A 320 7.26 0.08 5.91
CA ASP A 320 6.54 -1.16 5.70
C ASP A 320 7.01 -1.82 4.40
N SER A 321 6.38 -1.54 3.28
CA SER A 321 6.71 -2.16 1.99
C SER A 321 8.04 -1.68 1.41
N ILE A 322 8.78 -2.60 0.76
CA ILE A 322 10.10 -2.35 0.19
C ILE A 322 10.23 -2.97 -1.21
N GLY A 323 10.77 -2.22 -2.18
CA GLY A 323 10.97 -2.68 -3.55
C GLY A 323 12.36 -2.37 -4.07
N ALA A 324 13.13 -3.39 -4.48
CA ALA A 324 14.46 -3.21 -5.06
C ALA A 324 14.42 -3.06 -6.59
N PHE A 325 15.32 -2.25 -7.13
CA PHE A 325 15.46 -2.04 -8.57
C PHE A 325 16.88 -1.65 -8.96
N THR A 326 17.14 -1.67 -10.27
CA THR A 326 18.44 -1.26 -10.83
C THR A 326 18.28 0.00 -11.67
N ALA A 327 19.11 1.00 -11.40
CA ALA A 327 19.23 2.20 -12.23
C ALA A 327 20.70 2.52 -12.51
N GLY A 328 21.04 2.82 -13.77
CA GLY A 328 22.43 3.08 -14.16
C GLY A 328 23.41 1.94 -13.85
N GLY A 329 22.94 0.71 -13.68
CA GLY A 329 23.74 -0.48 -13.33
C GLY A 329 24.12 -0.54 -11.83
N GLN A 330 23.42 0.18 -10.98
CA GLN A 330 23.55 0.13 -9.52
C GLN A 330 22.22 -0.30 -8.90
N THR A 331 22.30 -0.99 -7.76
CA THR A 331 21.15 -1.43 -6.99
C THR A 331 20.67 -0.30 -6.09
N TYR A 332 19.36 -0.08 -6.12
CA TYR A 332 18.60 0.80 -5.23
C TYR A 332 17.42 0.02 -4.64
N PHE A 333 16.87 0.54 -3.55
CA PHE A 333 15.59 0.09 -3.04
C PHE A 333 14.75 1.29 -2.60
N ALA A 334 13.44 1.19 -2.77
CA ALA A 334 12.48 2.17 -2.33
C ALA A 334 11.65 1.62 -1.18
N THR A 335 11.22 2.49 -0.26
CA THR A 335 10.37 2.13 0.88
C THR A 335 9.14 3.03 0.93
N ALA A 336 7.99 2.45 1.24
CA ALA A 336 6.82 3.18 1.69
C ALA A 336 6.95 3.40 3.20
N ASN A 337 6.79 4.63 3.65
CA ASN A 337 7.13 5.04 5.03
C ASN A 337 5.85 5.27 5.84
N GLU A 338 5.20 4.21 6.20
CA GLU A 338 3.92 4.20 6.90
C GLU A 338 4.05 4.70 8.34
N GLY A 339 4.91 4.02 9.11
CA GLY A 339 5.09 4.21 10.54
C GLY A 339 4.13 3.36 11.38
N GLU A 340 4.66 2.69 12.42
CA GLU A 340 3.86 1.88 13.33
C GLU A 340 4.28 2.10 14.78
N ALA A 341 3.29 2.14 15.67
CA ALA A 341 3.51 2.18 17.11
C ALA A 341 3.38 0.77 17.67
N ARG A 342 4.40 0.29 18.38
CA ARG A 342 4.28 -1.00 19.06
C ARG A 342 3.17 -0.94 20.11
N GLU A 343 2.09 -1.72 19.92
CA GLU A 343 0.95 -1.81 20.82
C GLU A 343 0.54 -3.28 21.05
N TRP A 344 1.05 -3.90 22.11
CA TRP A 344 0.78 -5.29 22.42
C TRP A 344 0.18 -5.48 23.81
N GLY A 345 -0.73 -6.40 23.93
CA GLY A 345 -1.38 -6.77 25.18
C GLY A 345 -2.90 -6.83 25.07
N ILE A 346 -3.54 -7.31 26.14
CA ILE A 346 -5.01 -7.34 26.26
C ILE A 346 -5.44 -6.39 27.37
N LYS A 347 -6.33 -5.45 27.04
CA LYS A 347 -6.84 -4.46 27.99
C LYS A 347 -7.48 -5.14 29.22
N GLU A 348 -7.24 -4.63 30.42
CA GLU A 348 -7.79 -5.19 31.69
C GLU A 348 -9.32 -5.35 31.64
N LYS A 349 -10.04 -4.42 30.99
CA LYS A 349 -11.51 -4.49 30.82
C LYS A 349 -11.96 -5.69 29.97
N ASP A 350 -11.08 -6.27 29.18
CA ASP A 350 -11.31 -7.42 28.31
C ASP A 350 -10.71 -8.71 28.92
N GLY A 351 -10.17 -8.61 30.15
CA GLY A 351 -9.66 -9.74 30.96
C GLY A 351 -8.15 -9.96 30.89
N GLY A 352 -7.42 -9.06 30.20
CA GLY A 352 -5.96 -9.08 30.13
C GLY A 352 -5.27 -8.38 31.29
N SER A 353 -3.94 -8.36 31.27
CA SER A 353 -3.06 -7.72 32.27
C SER A 353 -2.71 -6.26 31.94
N GLY A 354 -3.11 -5.77 30.80
CA GLY A 354 -2.85 -4.42 30.31
C GLY A 354 -2.29 -4.44 28.88
N VAL A 355 -2.03 -3.27 28.34
CA VAL A 355 -1.43 -3.05 27.02
C VAL A 355 -0.17 -2.21 27.22
N TYR A 356 0.93 -2.65 26.63
CA TYR A 356 2.09 -1.80 26.39
C TYR A 356 1.84 -1.01 25.11
N THR A 357 2.12 0.27 25.12
CA THR A 357 2.13 1.09 23.90
C THR A 357 3.31 2.04 23.91
N ASP A 358 3.96 2.16 22.75
CA ASP A 358 5.00 3.16 22.48
C ASP A 358 4.40 4.55 22.17
N GLU A 359 3.09 4.69 22.09
CA GLU A 359 2.40 5.91 21.69
C GLU A 359 2.01 6.82 22.87
N VAL A 360 2.18 8.13 22.70
CA VAL A 360 1.71 9.19 23.60
C VAL A 360 1.30 10.42 22.80
N GLU A 361 0.28 11.17 23.26
CA GLU A 361 -0.06 12.45 22.64
C GLU A 361 0.88 13.58 23.12
N LEU A 362 1.24 14.49 22.21
CA LEU A 362 2.13 15.64 22.55
C LEU A 362 1.64 16.43 23.76
N LYS A 363 0.33 16.71 23.85
CA LYS A 363 -0.26 17.44 24.97
C LYS A 363 -0.01 16.76 26.32
N ASP A 364 -0.02 15.44 26.36
CA ASP A 364 0.17 14.67 27.60
C ASP A 364 1.63 14.75 28.07
N LEU A 365 2.60 14.71 27.14
CA LEU A 365 4.02 14.95 27.47
C LEU A 365 4.25 16.37 28.04
N VAL A 366 3.55 17.37 27.50
CA VAL A 366 3.63 18.75 27.97
C VAL A 366 2.95 18.91 29.34
N GLU A 367 1.75 18.37 29.52
CA GLU A 367 1.00 18.42 30.78
C GLU A 367 1.74 17.69 31.92
N ASP A 368 2.41 16.60 31.62
CA ASP A 368 3.24 15.83 32.56
C ASP A 368 4.59 16.48 32.84
N GLY A 369 4.94 17.57 32.14
CA GLY A 369 6.24 18.24 32.27
C GLY A 369 7.42 17.37 31.82
N LYS A 370 7.19 16.48 30.87
CA LYS A 370 8.20 15.53 30.36
C LYS A 370 9.02 16.07 29.19
N VAL A 371 8.67 17.21 28.60
CA VAL A 371 9.47 17.88 27.55
C VAL A 371 10.55 18.74 28.22
N CYS A 372 11.81 18.56 27.83
CA CYS A 372 12.93 19.33 28.41
C CYS A 372 12.83 20.82 28.10
N GLU A 373 13.20 21.68 29.05
CA GLU A 373 13.27 23.13 28.81
C GLU A 373 14.25 23.44 27.65
N GLY A 374 13.75 24.13 26.63
CA GLY A 374 14.52 24.50 25.44
C GLY A 374 14.71 23.41 24.40
N ALA A 375 14.17 22.22 24.60
CA ALA A 375 14.22 21.12 23.63
C ALA A 375 13.62 21.50 22.27
N LEU A 376 12.54 22.29 22.30
CA LEU A 376 11.80 22.71 21.11
C LEU A 376 12.20 24.15 20.63
N GLY A 377 13.36 24.64 21.05
CA GLY A 377 13.84 25.98 20.68
C GLY A 377 12.97 27.11 21.26
N ASP A 378 12.68 28.12 20.42
CA ASP A 378 11.88 29.29 20.81
C ASP A 378 10.35 29.08 20.64
N VAL A 379 9.88 27.86 20.41
CA VAL A 379 8.47 27.56 20.21
C VAL A 379 7.70 27.67 21.52
N ASN A 380 6.51 28.26 21.47
CA ASN A 380 5.60 28.26 22.60
C ASN A 380 4.98 26.84 22.81
N VAL A 381 5.50 26.16 23.83
CA VAL A 381 5.11 24.75 24.11
C VAL A 381 3.63 24.63 24.47
N GLU A 382 3.04 25.62 25.15
CA GLU A 382 1.60 25.62 25.47
C GLU A 382 0.72 25.79 24.22
N GLU A 383 1.19 26.57 23.24
CA GLU A 383 0.52 26.73 21.95
C GLU A 383 0.65 25.46 21.10
N LEU A 384 1.83 24.85 21.09
CA LEU A 384 2.08 23.60 20.38
C LEU A 384 1.18 22.48 20.90
N ALA A 385 0.95 22.42 22.22
CA ALA A 385 0.08 21.43 22.88
C ALA A 385 -1.43 21.72 22.72
N ASP A 386 -1.83 22.83 22.08
CA ASP A 386 -3.24 23.04 21.73
C ASP A 386 -3.66 22.04 20.64
N LYS A 387 -4.83 21.42 20.82
CA LYS A 387 -5.37 20.40 19.89
C LYS A 387 -5.53 20.90 18.46
N LYS A 388 -5.76 22.22 18.28
CA LYS A 388 -5.84 22.85 16.96
C LYS A 388 -4.47 23.17 16.36
N HIS A 389 -3.41 22.88 17.08
CA HIS A 389 -2.04 23.09 16.57
C HIS A 389 -1.34 21.75 16.34
N ALA A 390 -0.99 21.03 17.41
CA ALA A 390 -0.36 19.71 17.33
C ALA A 390 -0.59 18.87 18.61
N GLY A 391 -1.51 19.29 19.50
CA GLY A 391 -1.64 18.70 20.82
C GLY A 391 -2.03 17.22 20.81
N ASN A 392 -2.76 16.76 19.80
CA ASN A 392 -3.13 15.35 19.66
C ASN A 392 -2.10 14.53 18.87
N LEU A 393 -1.08 15.17 18.27
CA LEU A 393 -0.08 14.47 17.46
C LEU A 393 0.53 13.31 18.24
N LYS A 394 0.54 12.14 17.61
CA LYS A 394 1.05 10.90 18.18
C LYS A 394 2.58 10.88 18.12
N LEU A 395 3.18 10.62 19.25
CA LEU A 395 4.64 10.61 19.43
C LEU A 395 5.08 9.32 20.11
N SER A 396 6.32 8.92 19.83
CA SER A 396 6.95 7.81 20.54
C SER A 396 7.29 8.22 21.98
N ASN A 397 6.98 7.36 22.93
CA ASN A 397 7.43 7.47 24.31
C ASN A 397 8.73 6.69 24.60
N ALA A 398 9.25 5.96 23.61
CA ALA A 398 10.51 5.21 23.68
C ALA A 398 11.68 5.98 23.04
N SER A 399 11.41 6.88 22.09
CA SER A 399 12.46 7.64 21.38
C SER A 399 12.59 9.08 21.90
N GLY A 400 13.82 9.60 21.96
CA GLY A 400 14.11 11.00 22.37
C GLY A 400 14.18 11.27 23.87
N TRP A 401 14.01 10.25 24.70
CA TRP A 401 14.17 10.38 26.16
C TRP A 401 15.63 10.55 26.57
N ASN A 402 15.90 11.56 27.36
CA ASN A 402 17.22 11.81 27.92
C ASN A 402 17.27 11.38 29.40
N GLU A 403 17.91 10.27 29.68
CA GLU A 403 18.02 9.69 31.04
C GLU A 403 18.70 10.63 32.06
N GLU A 404 19.69 11.44 31.62
CA GLU A 404 20.39 12.36 32.52
C GLU A 404 19.50 13.53 32.94
N LYS A 405 18.62 13.98 32.04
CA LYS A 405 17.71 15.12 32.27
C LYS A 405 16.37 14.66 32.82
N GLY A 406 15.95 13.40 32.58
CA GLY A 406 14.66 12.86 32.95
C GLY A 406 13.50 13.49 32.18
N CYS A 407 13.72 13.82 30.90
CA CYS A 407 12.74 14.42 30.00
C CYS A 407 13.12 14.16 28.55
N PHE A 408 12.17 14.34 27.62
CA PHE A 408 12.43 14.28 26.18
C PHE A 408 13.13 15.55 25.69
N ASP A 409 14.29 15.43 25.10
CA ASP A 409 15.00 16.55 24.47
C ASP A 409 14.91 16.53 22.94
N GLU A 410 14.34 15.49 22.36
CA GLU A 410 13.85 15.40 21.00
C GLU A 410 12.46 14.72 21.00
N LEU A 411 11.59 15.05 20.04
CA LEU A 411 10.28 14.45 19.88
C LEU A 411 10.22 13.72 18.54
N TYR A 412 9.65 12.51 18.52
CA TYR A 412 9.54 11.66 17.35
C TYR A 412 8.09 11.27 17.09
N ALA A 413 7.56 11.61 15.91
CA ALA A 413 6.29 11.13 15.38
C ALA A 413 6.48 9.84 14.58
N TYR A 414 5.41 9.13 14.32
CA TYR A 414 5.36 7.92 13.52
C TYR A 414 5.16 8.23 12.05
N GLY A 415 5.87 7.49 11.18
CA GLY A 415 5.89 7.70 9.73
C GLY A 415 6.57 9.01 9.33
N SER A 416 7.14 9.05 8.16
CA SER A 416 7.59 10.31 7.53
C SER A 416 6.57 10.84 6.52
N ARG A 417 5.44 10.13 6.30
CA ARG A 417 4.36 10.47 5.38
C ARG A 417 4.84 10.60 3.93
N SER A 418 5.87 9.82 3.61
CA SER A 418 6.62 9.89 2.35
C SER A 418 7.00 8.50 1.85
N PHE A 419 7.62 8.43 0.68
CA PHE A 419 8.44 7.28 0.31
C PHE A 419 9.89 7.74 0.16
N SER A 420 10.83 6.81 0.41
CA SER A 420 12.25 7.09 0.29
C SER A 420 12.92 6.15 -0.70
N ILE A 421 14.01 6.59 -1.35
CA ILE A 421 14.88 5.75 -2.17
C ILE A 421 16.28 5.75 -1.54
N TYR A 422 16.86 4.56 -1.42
CA TYR A 422 18.18 4.33 -0.88
C TYR A 422 19.10 3.67 -1.91
N ASP A 423 20.41 3.94 -1.79
CA ASP A 423 21.41 3.11 -2.43
C ASP A 423 21.65 1.80 -1.65
N SER A 424 22.39 0.85 -2.21
CA SER A 424 22.68 -0.45 -1.57
C SER A 424 23.48 -0.35 -0.26
N GLU A 425 24.05 0.81 0.06
CA GLU A 425 24.74 1.07 1.33
C GLU A 425 23.82 1.71 2.40
N GLY A 426 22.56 2.03 2.04
CA GLY A 426 21.57 2.63 2.92
C GLY A 426 21.62 4.16 2.98
N ASN A 427 22.32 4.81 2.03
CA ASN A 427 22.24 6.26 1.96
C ASN A 427 20.95 6.67 1.26
N VAL A 428 20.19 7.61 1.87
CA VAL A 428 19.01 8.20 1.25
C VAL A 428 19.43 9.00 0.02
N VAL A 429 18.91 8.63 -1.14
CA VAL A 429 19.15 9.31 -2.43
C VAL A 429 18.02 10.26 -2.78
N PHE A 430 16.80 9.93 -2.35
CA PHE A 430 15.59 10.72 -2.52
C PHE A 430 14.61 10.44 -1.39
N ASP A 431 13.82 11.44 -1.04
CA ASP A 431 12.63 11.34 -0.20
C ASP A 431 11.56 12.29 -0.74
N SER A 432 10.30 11.84 -0.83
CA SER A 432 9.20 12.66 -1.35
C SER A 432 8.76 13.78 -0.41
N GLY A 433 9.19 13.74 0.84
CA GLY A 433 8.90 14.75 1.85
C GLY A 433 7.40 14.92 2.07
N ALA A 434 6.92 16.15 2.03
CA ALA A 434 5.52 16.49 2.25
C ALA A 434 4.65 16.41 0.98
N GLU A 435 5.09 15.75 -0.11
CA GLU A 435 4.41 15.84 -1.40
C GLU A 435 3.06 15.13 -1.38
N PHE A 436 2.94 13.98 -0.69
CA PHE A 436 1.68 13.24 -0.56
C PHE A 436 0.61 14.10 0.13
N GLU A 437 0.93 14.67 1.29
CA GLU A 437 -0.02 15.54 2.00
C GLU A 437 -0.33 16.84 1.23
N LYS A 438 0.63 17.41 0.48
CA LYS A 438 0.35 18.58 -0.37
C LYS A 438 -0.65 18.25 -1.47
N ILE A 439 -0.50 17.11 -2.15
CA ILE A 439 -1.40 16.68 -3.22
C ILE A 439 -2.80 16.42 -2.65
N THR A 440 -2.90 15.70 -1.53
CA THR A 440 -4.19 15.40 -0.92
C THR A 440 -4.87 16.66 -0.33
N ALA A 441 -4.09 17.62 0.20
CA ALA A 441 -4.62 18.91 0.65
C ALA A 441 -5.11 19.78 -0.52
N GLU A 442 -4.41 19.78 -1.67
CA GLU A 442 -4.84 20.49 -2.89
C GLU A 442 -6.12 19.90 -3.48
N LEU A 443 -6.32 18.58 -3.36
CA LEU A 443 -7.51 17.87 -3.82
C LEU A 443 -8.69 18.01 -2.88
N ASN A 444 -8.46 18.46 -1.65
CA ASN A 444 -9.49 18.49 -0.61
C ASN A 444 -10.71 19.32 -1.01
N GLU A 445 -11.83 18.64 -1.27
CA GLU A 445 -13.13 19.26 -1.60
C GLU A 445 -14.24 18.46 -0.91
N PRO A 446 -15.02 19.07 0.01
CA PRO A 446 -16.03 18.37 0.80
C PRO A 446 -17.00 17.53 -0.03
N GLY A 447 -17.10 16.24 0.28
CA GLY A 447 -17.95 15.27 -0.41
C GLY A 447 -17.43 14.82 -1.78
N ILE A 448 -16.20 15.20 -2.16
CA ILE A 448 -15.51 14.74 -3.35
C ILE A 448 -14.20 14.04 -2.96
N PHE A 449 -13.39 14.70 -2.14
CA PHE A 449 -12.14 14.16 -1.60
C PHE A 449 -11.89 14.75 -0.21
N HIS A 450 -11.47 13.91 0.72
CA HIS A 450 -11.13 14.33 2.08
C HIS A 450 -9.64 14.07 2.36
N HIS A 451 -8.90 15.13 2.62
CA HIS A 451 -7.50 15.07 3.04
C HIS A 451 -7.33 14.22 4.31
N ASN A 452 -6.30 13.39 4.37
CA ASN A 452 -5.96 12.51 5.50
C ASN A 452 -7.18 11.81 6.13
N ALA A 453 -8.11 11.35 5.27
CA ALA A 453 -9.28 10.58 5.72
C ALA A 453 -8.87 9.21 6.23
N ASP A 454 -9.62 8.67 7.17
CA ASP A 454 -9.56 7.28 7.58
C ASP A 454 -10.08 6.34 6.48
N ASN A 455 -9.63 5.08 6.46
CA ASN A 455 -10.07 4.08 5.49
C ASN A 455 -11.41 3.42 5.81
N GLU A 456 -11.87 3.45 7.07
CA GLU A 456 -13.15 2.88 7.50
C GLU A 456 -14.31 3.90 7.45
N GLU A 457 -14.03 5.16 7.84
CA GLU A 457 -15.02 6.24 7.96
C GLU A 457 -14.58 7.45 7.17
N ALA A 458 -14.76 7.82 6.05
CA ALA A 458 -14.22 8.91 5.22
C ALA A 458 -14.25 10.31 5.91
N GLU A 459 -14.00 10.37 7.23
CA GLU A 459 -13.93 11.63 7.96
C GLU A 459 -12.75 12.47 7.47
N PHE A 460 -13.02 13.76 7.22
CA PHE A 460 -12.00 14.71 6.82
C PHE A 460 -11.00 14.91 7.94
N ASP A 461 -9.70 14.85 7.60
CA ASP A 461 -8.59 15.22 8.48
C ASP A 461 -8.37 14.27 9.68
N ASP A 462 -9.04 13.12 9.71
CA ASP A 462 -9.05 12.26 10.90
C ASP A 462 -7.67 11.67 11.22
N ARG A 463 -6.82 11.45 10.21
CA ARG A 463 -5.48 10.85 10.38
C ARG A 463 -4.36 11.87 10.51
N SER A 464 -4.62 13.18 10.45
CA SER A 464 -3.58 14.22 10.48
C SER A 464 -2.82 14.26 11.81
N ASP A 465 -3.46 14.00 12.95
CA ASP A 465 -2.81 13.92 14.25
C ASP A 465 -2.14 12.56 14.54
N ASN A 466 -2.20 11.64 13.57
CA ASN A 466 -1.56 10.31 13.64
C ASN A 466 -0.46 10.21 12.57
N LYS A 467 -0.61 9.33 11.59
CA LYS A 467 0.40 9.03 10.56
C LYS A 467 0.08 9.65 9.17
N GLY A 468 -1.04 10.39 9.04
CA GLY A 468 -1.46 11.08 7.82
C GLY A 468 -1.96 10.13 6.73
N PRO A 469 -1.42 10.18 5.50
CA PRO A 469 -1.87 9.34 4.38
C PRO A 469 -1.51 7.86 4.52
N GLU A 470 -0.52 7.53 5.33
CA GLU A 470 0.02 6.18 5.59
C GLU A 470 0.42 5.48 4.28
N PRO A 471 1.58 5.82 3.70
CA PRO A 471 2.13 5.11 2.55
C PRO A 471 2.56 3.70 2.95
N GLU A 472 1.89 2.68 2.46
CA GLU A 472 2.07 1.28 2.86
C GLU A 472 2.49 0.39 1.69
N ALA A 473 1.61 0.15 0.72
CA ALA A 473 1.91 -0.66 -0.44
C ALA A 473 2.97 -0.02 -1.36
N LEU A 474 3.89 -0.84 -1.89
CA LEU A 474 4.86 -0.39 -2.88
C LEU A 474 5.20 -1.49 -3.89
N THR A 475 5.21 -1.14 -5.18
CA THR A 475 5.81 -2.00 -6.23
C THR A 475 6.56 -1.17 -7.25
N ILE A 476 7.53 -1.82 -7.91
CA ILE A 476 8.33 -1.21 -8.98
C ILE A 476 7.92 -1.82 -10.32
N GLY A 477 7.70 -0.98 -11.32
CA GLY A 477 7.36 -1.42 -12.67
C GLY A 477 8.17 -0.68 -13.73
N THR A 478 8.39 -1.32 -14.90
CA THR A 478 9.06 -0.68 -16.02
C THR A 478 8.09 -0.52 -17.20
N VAL A 479 7.94 0.70 -17.70
CA VAL A 479 7.11 1.01 -18.85
C VAL A 479 7.97 1.74 -19.90
N GLY A 480 8.12 1.12 -21.06
CA GLY A 480 9.06 1.61 -22.06
C GLY A 480 10.51 1.53 -21.59
N GLU A 481 11.17 2.69 -21.49
CA GLU A 481 12.55 2.81 -21.00
C GLU A 481 12.62 3.41 -19.58
N ARG A 482 11.47 3.58 -18.91
CA ARG A 482 11.36 4.23 -17.60
C ARG A 482 10.97 3.25 -16.52
N THR A 483 11.52 3.48 -15.34
CA THR A 483 11.17 2.75 -14.11
C THR A 483 10.28 3.63 -13.24
N TYR A 484 9.22 3.05 -12.71
CA TYR A 484 8.24 3.73 -11.87
C TYR A 484 8.08 3.03 -10.53
N ALA A 485 7.89 3.81 -9.48
CA ALA A 485 7.39 3.34 -8.20
C ALA A 485 5.88 3.65 -8.12
N PHE A 486 5.10 2.66 -7.72
CA PHE A 486 3.68 2.77 -7.41
C PHE A 486 3.56 2.62 -5.90
N ILE A 487 2.99 3.62 -5.23
CA ILE A 487 2.89 3.69 -3.77
C ILE A 487 1.41 3.83 -3.39
N GLY A 488 0.89 2.91 -2.59
CA GLY A 488 -0.45 2.96 -2.03
C GLY A 488 -0.49 3.78 -0.75
N ALA A 489 -1.54 4.54 -0.56
CA ALA A 489 -1.83 5.23 0.69
C ALA A 489 -2.97 4.50 1.40
N GLU A 490 -2.71 3.81 2.49
CA GLU A 490 -3.65 2.93 3.18
C GLU A 490 -4.91 3.69 3.63
N ARG A 491 -4.75 4.82 4.33
CA ARG A 491 -5.89 5.49 4.98
C ARG A 491 -6.69 6.35 4.01
N VAL A 492 -6.06 7.30 3.35
CA VAL A 492 -6.77 8.17 2.40
C VAL A 492 -7.14 7.41 1.13
N GLY A 493 -6.47 6.32 0.85
CA GLY A 493 -6.62 5.50 -0.35
C GLY A 493 -5.87 6.05 -1.55
N GLY A 494 -5.88 5.27 -2.63
CA GLY A 494 -5.30 5.67 -3.90
C GLY A 494 -3.82 5.34 -4.07
N ILE A 495 -3.31 5.63 -5.25
CA ILE A 495 -2.00 5.20 -5.73
C ILE A 495 -1.23 6.43 -6.22
N PHE A 496 -0.11 6.72 -5.59
CA PHE A 496 0.88 7.70 -6.08
C PHE A 496 1.86 7.00 -7.03
N VAL A 497 2.20 7.64 -8.14
CA VAL A 497 3.17 7.13 -9.11
C VAL A 497 4.31 8.12 -9.25
N TYR A 498 5.54 7.62 -9.15
CA TYR A 498 6.77 8.38 -9.35
C TYR A 498 7.64 7.76 -10.43
N ASP A 499 8.19 8.59 -11.30
CA ASP A 499 9.28 8.19 -12.20
C ASP A 499 10.58 8.14 -11.39
N VAL A 500 11.14 6.94 -11.25
CA VAL A 500 12.37 6.66 -10.51
C VAL A 500 13.50 6.19 -11.42
N THR A 501 13.41 6.47 -12.72
CA THR A 501 14.43 6.14 -13.74
C THR A 501 15.81 6.69 -13.37
N ASP A 502 15.85 7.90 -12.84
CA ASP A 502 17.00 8.47 -12.15
C ASP A 502 16.63 8.63 -10.66
N PRO A 503 17.07 7.71 -9.79
CA PRO A 503 16.66 7.70 -8.39
C PRO A 503 16.94 8.99 -7.61
N ALA A 504 17.98 9.75 -8.01
CA ALA A 504 18.35 10.98 -7.33
C ALA A 504 17.45 12.18 -7.71
N THR A 505 16.67 12.05 -8.79
CA THR A 505 15.76 13.08 -9.29
C THR A 505 14.36 12.51 -9.56
N ALA A 506 13.94 11.57 -8.71
CA ALA A 506 12.61 11.01 -8.81
C ALA A 506 11.54 12.11 -8.81
N SER A 507 10.47 11.91 -9.57
CA SER A 507 9.45 12.94 -9.76
C SER A 507 8.05 12.37 -9.81
N PHE A 508 7.10 13.09 -9.23
CA PHE A 508 5.68 12.75 -9.26
C PHE A 508 5.14 12.70 -10.68
N VAL A 509 4.34 11.67 -10.99
CA VAL A 509 3.70 11.46 -12.28
C VAL A 509 2.20 11.63 -12.19
N THR A 510 1.54 10.86 -11.33
CA THR A 510 0.08 10.89 -11.15
C THR A 510 -0.33 10.32 -9.81
N TYR A 511 -1.49 10.73 -9.32
CA TYR A 511 -2.24 10.13 -8.23
C TYR A 511 -3.62 9.73 -8.73
N VAL A 512 -4.06 8.51 -8.42
CA VAL A 512 -5.37 7.98 -8.79
C VAL A 512 -6.02 7.32 -7.58
N ASN A 513 -7.29 7.65 -7.31
CA ASN A 513 -8.04 7.07 -6.21
C ASN A 513 -9.43 6.63 -6.67
N ASN A 514 -9.74 5.35 -6.52
CA ASN A 514 -11.01 4.72 -6.88
C ASN A 514 -11.94 4.61 -5.66
N ARG A 515 -12.10 5.73 -4.93
CA ARG A 515 -12.92 5.82 -3.71
C ARG A 515 -14.01 6.90 -3.84
N ASP A 516 -15.20 6.62 -3.35
CA ASP A 516 -16.31 7.56 -3.22
C ASP A 516 -16.42 8.11 -1.78
N PHE A 517 -15.95 9.31 -1.56
CA PHE A 517 -15.98 10.02 -0.27
C PHE A 517 -17.36 10.59 0.07
N SER A 518 -18.35 10.47 -0.81
CA SER A 518 -19.70 11.06 -0.62
C SER A 518 -20.71 10.08 0.00
N THR A 519 -20.35 8.80 0.12
CA THR A 519 -21.25 7.75 0.63
C THR A 519 -21.07 7.50 2.12
N ASP A 520 -22.20 7.25 2.81
CA ASP A 520 -22.20 6.74 4.18
C ASP A 520 -22.23 5.20 4.22
N GLU A 521 -22.24 4.55 3.03
CA GLU A 521 -22.19 3.08 2.86
C GLU A 521 -20.77 2.66 2.50
N PHE A 522 -19.87 2.65 3.49
CA PHE A 522 -18.43 2.47 3.28
C PHE A 522 -18.07 1.14 2.59
N ALA A 523 -18.82 0.07 2.85
CA ALA A 523 -18.67 -1.19 2.12
C ALA A 523 -18.95 -1.10 0.60
N ALA A 524 -19.46 0.03 0.11
CA ALA A 524 -19.73 0.31 -1.30
C ALA A 524 -18.97 1.54 -1.80
N ALA A 525 -17.98 2.01 -1.04
CA ALA A 525 -17.23 3.23 -1.34
C ALA A 525 -16.12 3.04 -2.39
N GLY A 526 -15.99 1.88 -3.01
CA GLY A 526 -14.90 1.55 -3.94
C GLY A 526 -13.71 0.91 -3.22
N ASP A 527 -12.49 1.26 -3.59
CA ASP A 527 -11.27 0.67 -3.07
C ASP A 527 -10.82 1.37 -1.77
N LEU A 528 -10.59 0.60 -0.70
CA LEU A 528 -10.18 1.08 0.62
C LEU A 528 -9.06 0.21 1.17
N GLY A 529 -8.00 0.83 1.70
CA GLY A 529 -6.84 0.14 2.26
C GLY A 529 -6.04 -0.60 1.17
N PRO A 530 -5.37 0.10 0.24
CA PRO A 530 -4.49 -0.56 -0.72
C PRO A 530 -3.24 -1.09 -0.01
N GLU A 531 -3.15 -2.42 0.08
CA GLU A 531 -2.15 -3.19 0.83
C GLU A 531 -1.09 -3.82 -0.07
N GLY A 532 -1.49 -4.57 -1.10
CA GLY A 532 -0.59 -5.34 -1.94
C GLY A 532 -0.68 -4.99 -3.42
N PHE A 533 0.47 -4.87 -4.09
CA PHE A 533 0.57 -4.50 -5.50
C PHE A 533 1.29 -5.56 -6.34
N ALA A 534 0.75 -5.88 -7.52
CA ALA A 534 1.45 -6.65 -8.54
C ALA A 534 1.47 -5.89 -9.88
N PHE A 535 2.66 -5.51 -10.33
CA PHE A 535 2.84 -4.95 -11.67
C PHE A 535 3.00 -6.07 -12.70
N VAL A 536 2.26 -5.99 -13.81
CA VAL A 536 2.27 -6.97 -14.90
C VAL A 536 2.76 -6.30 -16.18
N ASP A 537 3.87 -6.80 -16.74
CA ASP A 537 4.33 -6.32 -18.05
C ASP A 537 3.31 -6.66 -19.14
N LYS A 538 3.17 -5.78 -20.12
CA LYS A 538 2.23 -5.97 -21.23
C LYS A 538 2.48 -7.25 -22.03
N ALA A 539 3.70 -7.79 -22.02
CA ALA A 539 4.01 -9.05 -22.68
C ALA A 539 3.37 -10.25 -21.98
N ASP A 540 3.12 -10.13 -20.67
CA ASP A 540 2.55 -11.13 -19.80
C ASP A 540 1.06 -10.89 -19.51
N SER A 541 0.54 -9.76 -20.01
CA SER A 541 -0.83 -9.31 -19.76
C SER A 541 -1.82 -9.88 -20.80
N PRO A 542 -3.01 -10.33 -20.38
CA PRO A 542 -4.01 -10.91 -21.29
C PRO A 542 -4.63 -9.90 -22.26
N ASN A 543 -4.56 -8.60 -22.01
CA ASN A 543 -5.10 -7.55 -22.89
C ASN A 543 -4.02 -6.80 -23.69
N GLY A 544 -2.72 -7.11 -23.44
CA GLY A 544 -1.59 -6.49 -24.12
C GLY A 544 -1.23 -5.06 -23.64
N GLU A 545 -1.84 -4.60 -22.54
CA GLU A 545 -1.48 -3.38 -21.82
C GLU A 545 -0.70 -3.74 -20.55
N HIS A 546 0.13 -2.86 -20.03
CA HIS A 546 0.66 -3.04 -18.68
C HIS A 546 -0.49 -2.98 -17.67
N LEU A 547 -0.44 -3.81 -16.62
CA LEU A 547 -1.44 -3.80 -15.57
C LEU A 547 -0.78 -3.53 -14.21
N LEU A 548 -1.53 -2.87 -13.33
CA LEU A 548 -1.30 -2.86 -11.90
C LEU A 548 -2.50 -3.53 -11.24
N ILE A 549 -2.25 -4.58 -10.47
CA ILE A 549 -3.26 -5.30 -9.69
C ILE A 549 -3.09 -4.87 -8.24
N VAL A 550 -4.19 -4.50 -7.61
CA VAL A 550 -4.24 -3.93 -6.26
C VAL A 550 -5.14 -4.78 -5.39
N GLY A 551 -4.59 -5.28 -4.27
CA GLY A 551 -5.36 -5.80 -3.15
C GLY A 551 -5.73 -4.65 -2.22
N ASN A 552 -6.98 -4.56 -1.81
CA ASN A 552 -7.50 -3.52 -0.93
C ASN A 552 -8.13 -4.21 0.28
N GLU A 553 -7.42 -4.23 1.39
CA GLU A 553 -7.74 -5.07 2.55
C GLU A 553 -9.08 -4.70 3.20
N VAL A 554 -9.34 -3.40 3.37
CA VAL A 554 -10.53 -2.90 4.07
C VAL A 554 -11.79 -3.10 3.24
N SER A 555 -11.76 -2.78 1.94
CA SER A 555 -12.90 -3.02 1.05
C SER A 555 -13.06 -4.48 0.64
N GLY A 556 -12.02 -5.31 0.82
CA GLY A 556 -12.00 -6.70 0.36
C GLY A 556 -12.10 -6.81 -1.17
N THR A 557 -11.52 -5.84 -1.90
CA THR A 557 -11.55 -5.75 -3.35
C THR A 557 -10.19 -6.04 -3.98
N THR A 558 -10.20 -6.71 -5.13
CA THR A 558 -9.00 -6.84 -5.99
C THR A 558 -9.25 -6.09 -7.28
N THR A 559 -8.61 -4.93 -7.45
CA THR A 559 -8.84 -4.03 -8.58
C THR A 559 -7.69 -4.08 -9.58
N VAL A 560 -8.03 -4.15 -10.85
CA VAL A 560 -7.08 -4.14 -11.97
C VAL A 560 -7.10 -2.78 -12.63
N TYR A 561 -5.91 -2.17 -12.77
CA TYR A 561 -5.69 -0.92 -13.49
C TYR A 561 -4.91 -1.18 -14.77
N ASN A 562 -5.31 -0.56 -15.88
CA ASN A 562 -4.43 -0.40 -17.03
C ASN A 562 -3.40 0.70 -16.72
N VAL A 563 -2.15 0.44 -17.13
CA VAL A 563 -1.04 1.41 -17.06
C VAL A 563 -0.67 1.80 -18.47
N GLU A 564 -1.10 2.99 -18.90
CA GLU A 564 -0.91 3.51 -20.27
C GLU A 564 0.37 4.35 -20.37
N ASP A 565 1.21 4.04 -21.37
CA ASP A 565 2.41 4.80 -21.72
C ASP A 565 2.02 6.01 -22.59
N LEU A 566 1.99 7.20 -22.00
CA LEU A 566 1.60 8.43 -22.71
C LEU A 566 2.68 8.94 -23.68
N LEU A 567 3.94 8.54 -23.50
CA LEU A 567 5.05 8.98 -24.35
C LEU A 567 5.01 8.31 -25.73
N LYS A 568 4.55 7.05 -25.81
CA LYS A 568 4.37 6.35 -27.10
C LYS A 568 3.23 6.90 -27.95
N ALA A 569 2.18 7.38 -27.31
CA ALA A 569 1.05 7.97 -28.02
C ALA A 569 1.45 9.23 -28.80
N ASP A 570 2.47 9.97 -28.35
CA ASP A 570 3.01 11.13 -29.05
C ASP A 570 3.95 10.76 -30.18
N GLU A 571 4.71 9.67 -30.11
CA GLU A 571 5.58 9.15 -31.17
C GLU A 571 4.76 8.59 -32.35
N ASP A 572 3.73 7.78 -32.07
CA ASP A 572 2.83 7.25 -33.12
C ASP A 572 2.06 8.36 -33.86
N ASN A 573 1.76 9.47 -33.19
CA ASN A 573 1.14 10.64 -33.84
C ASN A 573 2.13 11.50 -34.65
N GLN A 574 3.43 11.40 -34.39
CA GLN A 574 4.46 12.10 -35.18
C GLN A 574 4.85 11.34 -36.46
N ASP A 575 4.90 10.01 -36.42
CA ASP A 575 5.20 9.16 -37.57
C ASP A 575 4.10 9.22 -38.64
N ASP A 576 2.83 9.35 -38.28
CA ASP A 576 1.72 9.57 -39.22
C ASP A 576 1.72 10.98 -39.86
N ALA A 577 2.45 11.95 -39.28
CA ALA A 577 2.55 13.29 -39.82
C ALA A 577 3.69 13.45 -40.86
N ASP A 578 4.72 12.58 -40.81
CA ASP A 578 5.88 12.68 -41.71
C ASP A 578 5.74 11.87 -43.01
N ASP A 579 4.73 11.00 -43.20
CA ASP A 579 4.56 10.16 -44.39
C ASP A 579 3.64 10.79 -45.50
N HIS A 580 3.22 12.06 -45.33
CA HIS A 580 2.37 12.76 -46.30
C HIS A 580 2.95 14.03 -46.89
N ASP A 581 4.26 14.10 -47.21
CA ASP A 581 4.80 15.18 -48.04
C ASP A 581 5.71 14.66 -49.16
N ASN A 582 5.09 14.30 -50.30
CA ASN A 582 5.69 14.46 -51.62
C ASN A 582 4.58 14.54 -52.69
N GLU A 583 4.10 15.71 -53.01
CA GLU A 583 3.98 16.27 -54.37
C GLU A 583 3.27 17.65 -54.40
N ASP A 584 4.11 18.64 -54.69
CA ASP A 584 3.91 19.79 -55.58
C ASP A 584 2.81 20.86 -55.41
N LYS A 585 3.30 22.07 -55.13
CA LYS A 585 2.89 23.40 -55.61
C LYS A 585 1.95 24.29 -54.78
N SER A 586 2.66 25.27 -54.23
CA SER A 586 2.38 26.74 -54.31
C SER A 586 1.14 27.30 -53.62
N SER A 587 1.45 28.19 -52.74
CA SER A 587 0.93 29.52 -52.41
C SER A 587 0.13 29.73 -51.14
N GLN A 588 0.80 30.47 -50.27
CA GLN A 588 0.31 31.57 -49.40
C GLN A 588 -0.74 31.35 -48.30
N SER A 589 -0.22 31.57 -47.13
CA SER A 589 -0.73 32.44 -46.04
C SER A 589 -1.63 31.84 -44.96
N SER A 590 -1.06 31.89 -43.81
CA SER A 590 -1.56 32.44 -42.52
C SER A 590 -2.63 31.70 -41.72
N HIS A 591 -2.16 31.29 -40.55
CA HIS A 591 -2.78 31.38 -39.20
C HIS A 591 -3.92 30.47 -38.79
N SER A 592 -3.60 29.77 -37.70
CA SER A 592 -4.46 29.33 -36.60
C SER A 592 -5.41 28.16 -36.87
N SER A 593 -5.08 27.02 -36.26
CA SER A 593 -6.06 25.98 -35.99
C SER A 593 -5.58 25.03 -34.88
N THR A 594 -5.66 25.46 -33.65
CA THR A 594 -5.50 24.58 -32.49
C THR A 594 -6.73 24.65 -31.56
N ALA A 595 -7.93 24.67 -32.16
CA ALA A 595 -9.17 24.72 -31.34
C ALA A 595 -10.34 23.89 -31.91
N THR A 596 -10.08 22.95 -32.84
CA THR A 596 -11.21 22.35 -33.60
C THR A 596 -11.40 20.84 -33.30
N ILE A 597 -10.49 20.17 -32.63
CA ILE A 597 -10.56 18.70 -32.42
C ILE A 597 -11.30 18.34 -31.12
N ALA A 598 -11.18 19.11 -30.06
CA ALA A 598 -11.85 18.83 -28.77
C ALA A 598 -13.38 19.03 -28.80
N VAL A 599 -13.90 19.81 -29.74
CA VAL A 599 -15.35 20.13 -29.83
C VAL A 599 -16.14 19.06 -30.60
N GLY A 600 -15.49 18.29 -31.47
CA GLY A 600 -16.17 17.25 -32.27
C GLY A 600 -16.59 16.02 -31.46
N SER A 601 -15.79 15.62 -30.49
CA SER A 601 -16.08 14.45 -29.65
C SER A 601 -17.19 14.69 -28.62
N LEU A 602 -17.24 15.89 -28.06
CA LEU A 602 -18.30 16.25 -27.09
C LEU A 602 -19.70 16.31 -27.74
N ILE A 603 -19.78 16.75 -29.01
CA ILE A 603 -21.05 16.79 -29.76
C ILE A 603 -21.55 15.37 -30.09
N GLY A 604 -20.65 14.46 -30.42
CA GLY A 604 -20.99 13.06 -30.71
C GLY A 604 -21.60 12.35 -29.49
N VAL A 605 -21.06 12.59 -28.32
CA VAL A 605 -21.52 11.97 -27.06
C VAL A 605 -22.89 12.53 -26.63
N ILE A 606 -23.08 13.84 -26.68
CA ILE A 606 -24.37 14.47 -26.30
C ILE A 606 -25.50 14.05 -27.27
N ALA A 607 -25.22 13.95 -28.57
CA ALA A 607 -26.20 13.50 -29.56
C ALA A 607 -26.54 12.00 -29.41
N ALA A 608 -25.58 11.16 -29.06
CA ALA A 608 -25.78 9.73 -28.85
C ALA A 608 -26.59 9.45 -27.57
N VAL A 609 -26.31 10.15 -26.48
CA VAL A 609 -27.03 10.02 -25.20
C VAL A 609 -28.46 10.54 -25.33
N ALA A 610 -28.69 11.66 -25.99
CA ALA A 610 -30.03 12.22 -26.19
C ALA A 610 -30.89 11.32 -27.13
N ALA A 611 -30.30 10.68 -28.12
CA ALA A 611 -31.00 9.74 -29.01
C ALA A 611 -31.34 8.40 -28.30
N ALA A 612 -30.46 7.92 -27.41
CA ALA A 612 -30.67 6.67 -26.67
C ALA A 612 -31.79 6.76 -25.62
N VAL A 613 -32.05 7.95 -25.06
CA VAL A 613 -33.02 8.14 -23.97
C VAL A 613 -34.41 8.59 -24.47
N GLY A 614 -34.59 8.85 -25.77
CA GLY A 614 -35.88 9.26 -26.33
C GLY A 614 -36.42 10.61 -25.81
N LEU A 615 -35.55 11.43 -25.17
CA LEU A 615 -35.89 12.67 -24.50
C LEU A 615 -36.00 13.87 -25.45
N LEU A 616 -35.55 13.78 -26.69
CA LEU A 616 -35.52 14.88 -27.66
C LEU A 616 -36.95 15.34 -28.13
N ASN A 617 -37.97 14.53 -27.87
CA ASN A 617 -39.36 14.87 -28.22
C ASN A 617 -40.16 15.49 -27.04
N ALA A 618 -39.54 15.73 -25.88
CA ALA A 618 -40.20 16.36 -24.76
C ALA A 618 -40.24 17.89 -24.94
N PRO A 619 -41.40 18.54 -24.69
CA PRO A 619 -41.52 19.99 -24.82
C PRO A 619 -40.53 20.73 -23.91
N GLY A 620 -39.64 21.54 -24.51
CA GLY A 620 -38.69 22.39 -23.79
C GLY A 620 -37.23 21.85 -23.77
N VAL A 621 -37.00 20.58 -23.99
CA VAL A 621 -35.63 20.01 -23.93
C VAL A 621 -34.75 20.53 -25.08
N ARG A 622 -35.30 20.64 -26.29
CA ARG A 622 -34.60 21.18 -27.45
C ARG A 622 -34.14 22.64 -27.23
N GLU A 623 -35.01 23.47 -26.69
CA GLU A 623 -34.70 24.89 -26.42
C GLU A 623 -33.66 25.03 -25.31
N THR A 624 -33.69 24.16 -24.32
CA THR A 624 -32.72 24.14 -23.23
C THR A 624 -31.33 23.78 -23.77
N VAL A 625 -31.20 22.72 -24.56
CA VAL A 625 -29.91 22.30 -25.15
C VAL A 625 -29.31 23.40 -26.06
N LEU A 626 -30.14 24.05 -26.84
CA LEU A 626 -29.72 25.16 -27.71
C LEU A 626 -29.32 26.43 -26.93
N SER A 627 -29.88 26.63 -25.73
CA SER A 627 -29.58 27.81 -24.90
C SER A 627 -28.17 27.77 -24.28
N PHE A 628 -27.67 26.61 -24.01
CA PHE A 628 -26.31 26.41 -23.43
C PHE A 628 -25.21 26.27 -24.48
N ALA A 629 -25.53 26.14 -25.77
CA ALA A 629 -24.56 25.98 -26.83
C ALA A 629 -23.93 27.34 -27.26
N PRO A 630 -22.60 27.44 -27.34
CA PRO A 630 -21.92 28.62 -27.93
C PRO A 630 -22.35 28.88 -29.38
N ALA A 631 -22.32 30.16 -29.81
CA ALA A 631 -22.86 30.60 -31.10
C ALA A 631 -22.41 29.77 -32.32
N PRO A 632 -21.16 29.35 -32.49
CA PRO A 632 -20.75 28.53 -33.65
C PRO A 632 -21.27 27.08 -33.57
N LEU A 633 -21.62 26.59 -32.40
CA LEU A 633 -22.13 25.26 -32.19
C LEU A 633 -23.63 25.15 -32.35
N ARG A 634 -24.34 26.24 -32.05
CA ARG A 634 -25.80 26.34 -32.13
C ARG A 634 -26.32 26.13 -33.54
N GLU A 635 -25.65 26.69 -34.54
CA GLU A 635 -26.02 26.54 -35.96
C GLU A 635 -25.83 25.10 -36.50
N GLN A 636 -24.92 24.35 -35.90
CA GLN A 636 -24.72 22.93 -36.24
C GLN A 636 -25.77 22.05 -35.52
N LEU A 637 -26.03 22.32 -34.25
CA LEU A 637 -27.04 21.62 -33.49
C LEU A 637 -28.47 21.83 -34.01
N GLU A 638 -28.80 23.03 -34.52
CA GLU A 638 -30.10 23.31 -35.15
C GLU A 638 -30.34 22.49 -36.42
N LYS A 639 -29.30 22.01 -37.09
CA LYS A 639 -29.40 21.12 -38.26
C LYS A 639 -29.54 19.64 -37.91
N PHE A 640 -29.18 19.26 -36.67
CA PHE A 640 -29.23 17.90 -36.20
C PHE A 640 -30.45 17.59 -35.30
N LEU A 641 -30.94 18.58 -34.60
CA LEU A 641 -32.11 18.52 -33.74
C LEU A 641 -33.37 19.01 -34.45
#